data_3b2044ca631616aaca8c53527d6e1b9f
#
_entry.id   3b2044ca631616aaca8c53527d6e1b9f
#
_cell.length_a   1.000
_cell.length_b   1.000
_cell.length_c   1.000
_cell.angle_alpha   90.00
_cell.angle_beta   90.00
_cell.angle_gamma   90.00
#
_symmetry.space_group_name_H-M   'P 1'
#
loop_
_entity.id
_entity.type
_entity.pdbx_description
1 polymer ?
#
loop_
_entity_poly.entity_id
_entity_poly.type
_entity_poly.pdbx_seq_one_letter_code
_entity_poly.pdbx_strand_id
1 'polypeptide(L)'
;MKLSGRMSLEDNLKYENISSNVQAGKEVNLVSEKNVNVLASNISSKENINILAKKDVNILAGDNVEENYKKETKYKTSLFADFKGLNFEVGAKVKGSQTKEGIHKTTVASSNINAGKDLYIKSGNDTTIQAANFISENMLINAGQKLNIIDKKDTFRRNYSSKEIELKLALGVKTEGIKETLKSSLDVVKNSKELLKMPKIAQKLLSGKDLNEALAGNEGAIEEANLIANGPKSGNAETGLYLSGRFINTKGNSNITNSVGSKLISQNNLTLKSGDDMNLTMVDIISKNISIDAGKNINISAGKSTEENNESTKSLSGSYNLLTDQFSIGANATKDKLEAENYSNSKIIGENINIKGKDLTVKGANIEANNVNINVTNLHLESLQDKLKSKHQGYNVSIGKTSLGMGKEYSAGLGMEHGNYDKSWVNEQSSIIGKNSANITVEEKTNLMGSVIGGGNTILRTGELEYSDIHDKDKGYNFGISGSASFSKKRKWDKNTQTTTERIAISKNGGLNYGATDREQINRATIGVGTVIVDGKTVNPNINRDENKAQEVTKDINVDKISLQYTDNRRDWSLGSVQDILGEYLKNIVIEPIEELNQKLKLYEKYDFFKSNTPRYKYVVEKDLDGNIIRHDPERLADNAIFDKGSVAHINGMNTDLSYALDEVERQHLMENLEDYELSKLERGKKKEFIVFQNETHGNWSDLVESAYDKFGIKGKRKIYSNAAKEVGETMYLNRDRIDDFTMFSQGNIQWRAGLEYIEEKYGEGILEEITIKKYHSLGSPYNAKDLIMFLRNKEMIKNPDYTNIEIKNDNLDLVTNVAGFNGTSIVSRDEKLQDKINNNIKYDIWEPHSSYTAGTRPTSKIKYRAWQLPLIGIDKILRLFNPKEYFDKEKYNPTINKGADENDKK
;
A
#
# COMPACT_ATOMS: atom_id res chain seq x y z
N MET A 1 -4.51 -44.90 -0.75
CA MET A 1 -3.22 -44.84 -1.46
C MET A 1 -2.67 -43.40 -1.31
N LYS A 2 -1.40 -43.27 -0.96
CA LYS A 2 -0.76 -41.96 -0.76
C LYS A 2 0.54 -41.98 -1.57
N LEU A 3 0.66 -41.14 -2.55
CA LEU A 3 1.86 -40.95 -3.35
C LEU A 3 2.43 -39.55 -3.01
N SER A 4 3.70 -39.51 -2.67
CA SER A 4 4.35 -38.19 -2.42
C SER A 4 5.76 -38.22 -2.98
N GLY A 5 6.17 -37.07 -3.50
CA GLY A 5 7.55 -36.86 -3.92
C GLY A 5 8.06 -35.54 -3.40
N ARG A 6 9.32 -35.51 -3.13
CA ARG A 6 10.06 -34.32 -2.72
C ARG A 6 11.35 -34.25 -3.53
N MET A 7 11.58 -33.09 -4.13
CA MET A 7 12.86 -32.76 -4.74
C MET A 7 13.37 -31.51 -4.03
N SER A 8 14.54 -31.59 -3.45
CA SER A 8 15.20 -30.50 -2.75
C SER A 8 16.58 -30.32 -3.37
N LEU A 9 16.87 -29.07 -3.69
CA LEU A 9 18.23 -28.60 -3.97
C LEU A 9 18.55 -27.63 -2.84
N GLU A 10 19.63 -27.88 -2.16
CA GLU A 10 20.11 -27.05 -1.07
C GLU A 10 21.62 -26.87 -1.26
N ASP A 11 22.03 -25.61 -1.26
CA ASP A 11 23.42 -25.21 -1.36
C ASP A 11 23.71 -24.31 -0.18
N ASN A 12 24.66 -24.73 0.66
CA ASN A 12 25.01 -24.03 1.89
C ASN A 12 26.49 -23.74 1.88
N LEU A 13 26.82 -22.48 1.96
CA LEU A 13 28.18 -22.03 2.11
C LEU A 13 28.30 -21.30 3.44
N LYS A 14 29.28 -21.71 4.23
CA LYS A 14 29.55 -21.09 5.53
C LYS A 14 31.04 -20.78 5.66
N TYR A 15 31.33 -19.53 5.83
CA TYR A 15 32.65 -19.04 6.21
C TYR A 15 32.59 -18.55 7.64
N GLU A 16 33.40 -19.13 8.50
CA GLU A 16 33.59 -18.66 9.86
C GLU A 16 34.99 -18.08 10.01
N ASN A 17 35.05 -16.91 10.58
CA ASN A 17 36.35 -16.32 10.92
C ASN A 17 36.95 -17.08 12.09
N ILE A 18 38.14 -17.62 11.90
CA ILE A 18 38.90 -18.29 12.95
C ILE A 18 39.80 -17.25 13.60
N SER A 19 39.48 -16.90 14.82
CA SER A 19 40.23 -15.89 15.60
C SER A 19 41.60 -16.45 15.96
N SER A 20 42.66 -15.66 15.72
CA SER A 20 43.96 -15.88 16.35
C SER A 20 43.87 -15.50 17.83
N ASN A 21 44.47 -16.30 18.69
CA ASN A 21 44.50 -16.04 20.13
C ASN A 21 45.94 -15.84 20.60
N VAL A 22 46.20 -14.67 21.14
CA VAL A 22 47.47 -14.33 21.78
C VAL A 22 47.25 -14.15 23.28
N GLN A 23 47.91 -14.96 24.09
CA GLN A 23 47.73 -14.93 25.54
C GLN A 23 49.09 -14.90 26.26
N ALA A 24 49.23 -14.01 27.22
CA ALA A 24 50.46 -13.90 28.02
C ALA A 24 50.12 -13.87 29.52
N GLY A 25 51.05 -14.42 30.31
CA GLY A 25 50.96 -14.42 31.76
C GLY A 25 51.32 -13.04 32.38
N LYS A 26 52.08 -12.20 31.67
CA LYS A 26 52.42 -10.84 32.11
C LYS A 26 52.14 -9.78 31.06
N GLU A 27 52.81 -9.80 29.92
CA GLU A 27 52.80 -8.71 28.97
C GLU A 27 52.73 -9.21 27.52
N VAL A 28 52.00 -8.50 26.67
CA VAL A 28 51.99 -8.66 25.22
C VAL A 28 52.49 -7.40 24.58
N ASN A 29 53.56 -7.51 23.77
CA ASN A 29 54.17 -6.42 23.03
C ASN A 29 54.07 -6.69 21.52
N LEU A 30 53.20 -5.96 20.79
CA LEU A 30 53.12 -5.96 19.34
C LEU A 30 53.74 -4.67 18.81
N VAL A 31 54.98 -4.79 18.26
CA VAL A 31 55.74 -3.63 17.77
C VAL A 31 56.08 -3.79 16.31
N SER A 32 55.85 -2.74 15.53
CA SER A 32 56.13 -2.75 14.09
C SER A 32 56.70 -1.42 13.60
N GLU A 33 57.74 -1.50 12.73
CA GLU A 33 58.27 -0.36 12.00
C GLU A 33 57.30 0.18 10.91
N LYS A 34 56.27 -0.58 10.56
CA LYS A 34 55.21 -0.20 9.65
C LYS A 34 53.85 -0.23 10.32
N ASN A 35 53.00 -1.18 9.95
CA ASN A 35 51.63 -1.31 10.47
C ASN A 35 51.51 -2.50 11.40
N VAL A 36 50.63 -2.37 12.40
CA VAL A 36 50.11 -3.52 13.16
C VAL A 36 48.67 -3.73 12.73
N ASN A 37 48.34 -4.96 12.28
CA ASN A 37 46.95 -5.34 11.90
C ASN A 37 46.47 -6.50 12.78
N VAL A 38 45.36 -6.29 13.45
CA VAL A 38 44.65 -7.30 14.25
C VAL A 38 43.27 -7.48 13.63
N LEU A 39 42.98 -8.66 13.08
CA LEU A 39 41.74 -8.92 12.43
C LEU A 39 40.98 -10.02 13.16
N ALA A 40 39.79 -9.71 13.67
CA ALA A 40 38.87 -10.64 14.33
C ALA A 40 39.61 -11.59 15.33
N SER A 41 40.49 -11.07 16.13
CA SER A 41 41.42 -11.84 16.95
C SER A 41 41.31 -11.46 18.42
N ASN A 42 41.73 -12.37 19.28
CA ASN A 42 41.70 -12.15 20.72
C ASN A 42 43.14 -11.97 21.26
N ILE A 43 43.35 -10.92 22.02
CA ILE A 43 44.66 -10.66 22.69
C ILE A 43 44.37 -10.49 24.18
N SER A 44 45.00 -11.26 25.01
CA SER A 44 44.80 -11.17 26.47
C SER A 44 46.14 -11.23 27.24
N SER A 45 46.19 -10.47 28.28
CA SER A 45 47.33 -10.45 29.23
C SER A 45 46.84 -10.30 30.67
N LYS A 46 47.57 -10.91 31.62
CA LYS A 46 47.29 -10.63 33.05
C LYS A 46 47.75 -9.27 33.51
N GLU A 47 48.71 -8.65 32.84
CA GLU A 47 49.18 -7.29 33.11
C GLU A 47 48.96 -6.39 31.88
N ASN A 48 50.01 -6.08 31.12
CA ASN A 48 49.94 -5.04 30.11
C ASN A 48 49.83 -5.58 28.67
N ILE A 49 49.22 -4.75 27.82
CA ILE A 49 49.23 -4.96 26.37
C ILE A 49 49.70 -3.66 25.71
N ASN A 50 50.81 -3.76 24.93
CA ASN A 50 51.36 -2.65 24.17
C ASN A 50 51.26 -2.98 22.66
N ILE A 51 50.58 -2.10 21.90
CA ILE A 51 50.43 -2.19 20.47
C ILE A 51 50.99 -0.93 19.84
N LEU A 52 52.17 -1.04 19.24
CA LEU A 52 52.97 0.08 18.77
C LEU A 52 53.29 -0.04 17.28
N ALA A 53 52.95 0.95 16.49
CA ALA A 53 53.29 1.01 15.06
C ALA A 53 53.92 2.36 14.71
N LYS A 54 54.99 2.37 13.89
CA LYS A 54 55.51 3.63 13.34
C LYS A 54 54.57 4.25 12.29
N LYS A 55 53.72 3.46 11.67
CA LYS A 55 52.65 3.94 10.77
C LYS A 55 51.29 3.70 11.38
N ASP A 56 50.54 2.72 10.93
CA ASP A 56 49.12 2.56 11.27
C ASP A 56 48.89 1.38 12.20
N VAL A 57 47.89 1.53 13.11
CA VAL A 57 47.35 0.44 13.87
C VAL A 57 45.93 0.18 13.40
N ASN A 58 45.64 -1.03 12.93
CA ASN A 58 44.32 -1.46 12.50
C ASN A 58 43.85 -2.63 13.35
N ILE A 59 42.79 -2.41 14.13
CA ILE A 59 42.14 -3.44 14.95
C ILE A 59 40.74 -3.59 14.40
N LEU A 60 40.55 -4.58 13.52
CA LEU A 60 39.36 -4.70 12.70
C LEU A 60 38.56 -5.96 13.07
N ALA A 61 37.26 -5.87 12.92
CA ALA A 61 36.40 -7.04 12.96
C ALA A 61 36.41 -7.78 11.62
N GLY A 62 36.36 -9.10 11.68
CA GLY A 62 36.14 -9.98 10.52
C GLY A 62 34.65 -10.15 10.21
N ASP A 63 34.40 -10.99 9.23
CA ASP A 63 33.05 -11.37 8.83
C ASP A 63 32.89 -12.89 8.90
N ASN A 64 31.80 -13.35 9.54
CA ASN A 64 31.28 -14.69 9.32
C ASN A 64 30.20 -14.59 8.26
N VAL A 65 30.27 -15.39 7.22
CA VAL A 65 29.34 -15.35 6.10
C VAL A 65 28.61 -16.68 6.01
N GLU A 66 27.31 -16.62 5.92
CA GLU A 66 26.43 -17.75 5.70
C GLU A 66 25.58 -17.47 4.47
N GLU A 67 25.73 -18.33 3.46
CA GLU A 67 24.89 -18.34 2.28
C GLU A 67 24.10 -19.62 2.22
N ASN A 68 22.81 -19.51 2.10
CA ASN A 68 21.93 -20.65 1.99
C ASN A 68 21.00 -20.45 0.81
N TYR A 69 21.06 -21.33 -0.15
CA TYR A 69 20.10 -21.38 -1.24
C TYR A 69 19.32 -22.67 -1.17
N LYS A 70 18.01 -22.57 -1.07
CA LYS A 70 17.09 -23.70 -1.01
C LYS A 70 16.02 -23.61 -2.07
N LYS A 71 15.92 -24.64 -2.88
CA LYS A 71 14.81 -24.83 -3.82
C LYS A 71 14.15 -26.16 -3.50
N GLU A 72 12.92 -26.11 -3.08
CA GLU A 72 12.18 -27.32 -2.73
C GLU A 72 10.91 -27.41 -3.56
N THR A 73 10.68 -28.56 -4.16
CA THR A 73 9.44 -28.90 -4.84
C THR A 73 8.85 -30.13 -4.18
N LYS A 74 7.64 -30.00 -3.67
CA LYS A 74 6.89 -31.09 -3.04
C LYS A 74 5.62 -31.35 -3.82
N TYR A 75 5.26 -32.58 -4.00
CA TYR A 75 3.93 -32.97 -4.44
C TYR A 75 3.41 -34.11 -3.58
N LYS A 76 2.13 -34.10 -3.34
CA LYS A 76 1.46 -35.14 -2.55
C LYS A 76 0.10 -35.39 -3.16
N THR A 77 -0.12 -36.60 -3.55
CA THR A 77 -1.43 -37.11 -3.95
C THR A 77 -1.94 -38.04 -2.87
N SER A 78 -3.17 -37.90 -2.47
CA SER A 78 -3.80 -38.76 -1.47
C SER A 78 -5.24 -39.01 -1.86
N LEU A 79 -5.65 -40.25 -1.77
CA LEU A 79 -7.06 -40.60 -1.62
C LEU A 79 -7.42 -40.37 -0.15
N PHE A 80 -8.56 -39.75 0.09
CA PHE A 80 -9.03 -39.49 1.44
C PHE A 80 -10.50 -39.90 1.58
N ALA A 81 -10.87 -40.25 2.79
CA ALA A 81 -12.25 -40.40 3.22
C ALA A 81 -12.39 -39.66 4.54
N ASP A 82 -13.24 -38.67 4.60
CA ASP A 82 -13.51 -37.89 5.79
C ASP A 82 -14.97 -38.08 6.19
N PHE A 83 -15.17 -38.42 7.47
CA PHE A 83 -16.48 -38.73 8.03
C PHE A 83 -16.75 -37.78 9.19
N LYS A 84 -17.78 -36.90 9.02
CA LYS A 84 -18.26 -36.01 10.09
C LYS A 84 -19.73 -36.30 10.36
N GLY A 85 -20.03 -37.16 11.28
CA GLY A 85 -21.38 -37.61 11.60
C GLY A 85 -22.03 -38.31 10.41
N LEU A 86 -23.18 -37.83 9.96
CA LEU A 86 -23.91 -38.36 8.79
C LEU A 86 -23.36 -37.86 7.42
N ASN A 87 -22.33 -37.01 7.45
CA ASN A 87 -21.71 -36.48 6.24
C ASN A 87 -20.42 -37.22 5.97
N PHE A 88 -20.21 -37.67 4.75
CA PHE A 88 -18.91 -38.19 4.34
C PHE A 88 -18.42 -37.55 3.06
N GLU A 89 -17.14 -37.46 2.91
CA GLU A 89 -16.45 -36.99 1.74
C GLU A 89 -15.33 -37.96 1.36
N VAL A 90 -15.39 -38.45 0.13
CA VAL A 90 -14.38 -39.40 -0.39
C VAL A 90 -13.81 -38.77 -1.67
N GLY A 91 -12.51 -38.81 -1.82
CA GLY A 91 -11.94 -38.17 -2.98
C GLY A 91 -10.44 -38.28 -3.14
N ALA A 92 -9.95 -37.61 -4.14
CA ALA A 92 -8.52 -37.46 -4.42
C ALA A 92 -8.11 -35.98 -4.19
N LYS A 93 -6.96 -35.80 -3.59
CA LYS A 93 -6.36 -34.51 -3.33
C LYS A 93 -4.92 -34.49 -3.82
N VAL A 94 -4.59 -33.47 -4.59
CA VAL A 94 -3.23 -33.20 -5.06
C VAL A 94 -2.78 -31.87 -4.48
N LYS A 95 -1.66 -31.87 -3.81
CA LYS A 95 -0.96 -30.68 -3.35
C LYS A 95 0.40 -30.61 -4.02
N GLY A 96 0.72 -29.44 -4.56
CA GLY A 96 2.05 -29.11 -5.05
C GLY A 96 2.54 -27.83 -4.41
N SER A 97 3.81 -27.79 -4.05
CA SER A 97 4.46 -26.55 -3.63
C SER A 97 5.85 -26.45 -4.23
N GLN A 98 6.23 -25.27 -4.59
CA GLN A 98 7.60 -24.93 -4.96
C GLN A 98 8.02 -23.71 -4.15
N THR A 99 9.04 -23.87 -3.34
CA THR A 99 9.68 -22.78 -2.61
C THR A 99 11.08 -22.56 -3.14
N LYS A 100 11.48 -21.32 -3.25
CA LYS A 100 12.84 -20.89 -3.52
C LYS A 100 13.18 -19.85 -2.48
N GLU A 101 14.30 -20.04 -1.82
CA GLU A 101 14.79 -19.13 -0.80
C GLU A 101 16.30 -18.99 -0.95
N GLY A 102 16.77 -17.77 -0.98
CA GLY A 102 18.17 -17.43 -0.90
C GLY A 102 18.39 -16.53 0.31
N ILE A 103 19.26 -16.91 1.19
CA ILE A 103 19.68 -16.15 2.37
C ILE A 103 21.17 -15.87 2.24
N HIS A 104 21.54 -14.61 2.42
CA HIS A 104 22.93 -14.19 2.62
C HIS A 104 22.99 -13.43 3.93
N LYS A 105 23.77 -13.93 4.87
CA LYS A 105 23.93 -13.38 6.20
C LYS A 105 25.41 -13.15 6.48
N THR A 106 25.73 -11.93 6.88
CA THR A 106 27.07 -11.59 7.38
C THR A 106 26.92 -11.18 8.83
N THR A 107 27.72 -11.79 9.71
CA THR A 107 27.80 -11.39 11.12
C THR A 107 29.21 -10.97 11.47
N VAL A 108 29.30 -9.89 12.22
CA VAL A 108 30.57 -9.30 12.64
C VAL A 108 31.27 -10.20 13.66
N ALA A 109 32.52 -10.53 13.38
CA ALA A 109 33.42 -11.21 14.31
C ALA A 109 34.37 -10.16 14.92
N SER A 110 34.07 -9.68 16.11
CA SER A 110 34.83 -8.63 16.78
C SER A 110 36.22 -9.07 17.23
N SER A 111 37.20 -8.17 17.21
CA SER A 111 38.45 -8.35 17.93
C SER A 111 38.24 -8.04 19.40
N ASN A 112 38.86 -8.84 20.29
CA ASN A 112 38.78 -8.62 21.74
C ASN A 112 40.17 -8.47 22.35
N ILE A 113 40.41 -7.38 23.04
CA ILE A 113 41.69 -7.06 23.68
C ILE A 113 41.44 -6.86 25.16
N ASN A 114 42.05 -7.68 25.99
CA ASN A 114 41.83 -7.69 27.42
C ASN A 114 43.18 -7.63 28.17
N ALA A 115 43.51 -6.46 28.71
CA ALA A 115 44.67 -6.23 29.55
C ALA A 115 44.23 -6.23 31.03
N GLY A 116 44.88 -7.02 31.86
CA GLY A 116 44.60 -7.05 33.31
C GLY A 116 45.01 -5.73 34.01
N LYS A 117 45.96 -4.97 33.48
CA LYS A 117 46.33 -3.64 33.97
C LYS A 117 46.20 -2.59 32.84
N ASP A 118 47.28 -2.36 32.11
CA ASP A 118 47.40 -1.24 31.19
C ASP A 118 47.28 -1.69 29.73
N LEU A 119 46.43 -1.03 28.95
CA LEU A 119 46.39 -1.13 27.52
C LEU A 119 46.94 0.15 26.87
N TYR A 120 48.03 0.01 26.14
CA TYR A 120 48.63 1.10 25.41
C TYR A 120 48.64 0.83 23.91
N ILE A 121 47.95 1.64 23.12
CA ILE A 121 47.94 1.61 21.66
C ILE A 121 48.51 2.92 21.14
N LYS A 122 49.55 2.84 20.27
CA LYS A 122 50.14 4.02 19.64
C LYS A 122 50.44 3.77 18.17
N SER A 123 50.01 4.69 17.33
CA SER A 123 50.42 4.76 15.91
C SER A 123 51.18 6.06 15.63
N GLY A 124 52.06 6.02 14.64
CA GLY A 124 52.72 7.23 14.10
C GLY A 124 51.82 8.03 13.16
N ASN A 125 50.87 7.34 12.48
CA ASN A 125 49.86 7.93 11.63
C ASN A 125 48.46 7.64 12.21
N ASP A 126 47.67 6.79 11.53
CA ASP A 126 46.26 6.54 11.88
C ASP A 126 46.11 5.32 12.79
N THR A 127 45.11 5.39 13.64
CA THR A 127 44.58 4.23 14.36
C THR A 127 43.15 4.00 13.94
N THR A 128 42.86 2.82 13.40
CA THR A 128 41.47 2.39 13.05
C THR A 128 41.07 1.20 13.90
N ILE A 129 39.96 1.38 14.63
CA ILE A 129 39.33 0.37 15.47
C ILE A 129 37.94 0.18 14.94
N GLN A 130 37.60 -1.04 14.52
CA GLN A 130 36.28 -1.34 13.93
C GLN A 130 35.61 -2.49 14.68
N ALA A 131 34.48 -2.18 15.32
CA ALA A 131 33.65 -3.15 16.05
C ALA A 131 34.48 -4.07 16.95
N ALA A 132 35.28 -3.49 17.83
CA ALA A 132 36.22 -4.21 18.74
C ALA A 132 35.90 -3.93 20.19
N ASN A 133 36.24 -4.87 21.08
CA ASN A 133 36.00 -4.76 22.52
C ASN A 133 37.31 -4.70 23.28
N PHE A 134 37.47 -3.71 24.14
CA PHE A 134 38.63 -3.50 24.96
C PHE A 134 38.26 -3.44 26.44
N ILE A 135 39.04 -4.13 27.27
CA ILE A 135 38.91 -4.13 28.71
C ILE A 135 40.30 -3.95 29.32
N SER A 136 40.44 -3.01 30.28
CA SER A 136 41.68 -2.81 31.02
C SER A 136 41.45 -2.09 32.34
N GLU A 137 42.47 -2.01 33.15
CA GLU A 137 42.46 -1.13 34.33
C GLU A 137 42.69 0.34 33.92
N ASN A 138 43.68 0.59 33.04
CA ASN A 138 43.88 1.87 32.37
C ASN A 138 44.04 1.67 30.87
N MET A 139 43.60 2.64 30.07
CA MET A 139 43.63 2.59 28.61
C MET A 139 44.16 3.89 28.03
N LEU A 140 45.15 3.78 27.15
CA LEU A 140 45.65 4.92 26.37
C LEU A 140 45.71 4.51 24.87
N ILE A 141 44.93 5.22 24.05
CA ILE A 141 44.97 5.10 22.59
C ILE A 141 45.44 6.43 22.03
N ASN A 142 46.61 6.43 21.36
CA ASN A 142 47.23 7.62 20.83
C ASN A 142 47.59 7.46 19.35
N ALA A 143 46.85 8.12 18.47
CA ALA A 143 47.11 8.18 17.05
C ALA A 143 47.88 9.44 16.67
N GLY A 144 48.99 9.29 15.91
CA GLY A 144 49.78 10.42 15.45
C GLY A 144 49.02 11.37 14.53
N GLN A 145 48.06 10.86 13.78
CA GLN A 145 47.16 11.63 12.91
C GLN A 145 45.69 11.35 13.31
N LYS A 146 44.97 10.44 12.62
CA LYS A 146 43.54 10.21 12.84
C LYS A 146 43.27 9.02 13.76
N LEU A 147 42.34 9.19 14.66
CA LEU A 147 41.76 8.08 15.42
C LEU A 147 40.34 7.80 14.95
N ASN A 148 40.11 6.63 14.33
CA ASN A 148 38.81 6.17 13.89
C ASN A 148 38.37 4.97 14.71
N ILE A 149 37.35 5.15 15.55
CA ILE A 149 36.64 4.04 16.22
C ILE A 149 35.26 3.98 15.61
N ILE A 150 35.03 3.00 14.73
CA ILE A 150 33.87 2.96 13.87
C ILE A 150 33.12 1.64 14.00
N ASP A 151 31.88 1.67 13.59
CA ASP A 151 31.03 0.49 13.51
C ASP A 151 31.32 -0.40 12.29
N LYS A 152 30.84 -1.62 12.35
CA LYS A 152 30.70 -2.53 11.21
C LYS A 152 29.27 -3.03 11.14
N LYS A 153 28.82 -3.51 9.98
CA LYS A 153 27.41 -3.92 9.80
C LYS A 153 27.28 -5.44 9.80
N ASP A 154 26.41 -5.96 10.66
CA ASP A 154 25.74 -7.22 10.36
C ASP A 154 24.80 -7.01 9.21
N THR A 155 24.73 -7.95 8.27
CA THR A 155 23.81 -7.87 7.15
C THR A 155 23.00 -9.15 7.04
N PHE A 156 21.71 -9.02 6.71
CA PHE A 156 20.83 -10.12 6.39
C PHE A 156 20.05 -9.78 5.13
N ARG A 157 20.22 -10.60 4.10
CA ARG A 157 19.46 -10.50 2.85
C ARG A 157 18.73 -11.79 2.59
N ARG A 158 17.45 -11.70 2.36
CA ARG A 158 16.60 -12.83 2.06
C ARG A 158 15.77 -12.53 0.81
N ASN A 159 15.84 -13.44 -0.17
CA ASN A 159 14.96 -13.43 -1.32
C ASN A 159 14.18 -14.74 -1.31
N TYR A 160 12.85 -14.65 -1.37
CA TYR A 160 12.04 -15.85 -1.37
C TYR A 160 10.88 -15.78 -2.35
N SER A 161 10.51 -16.94 -2.85
CA SER A 161 9.26 -17.11 -3.58
C SER A 161 8.64 -18.47 -3.25
N SER A 162 7.33 -18.47 -3.03
CA SER A 162 6.56 -19.67 -2.80
C SER A 162 5.40 -19.73 -3.79
N LYS A 163 5.24 -20.88 -4.44
CA LYS A 163 4.07 -21.19 -5.25
C LYS A 163 3.42 -22.43 -4.69
N GLU A 164 2.14 -22.37 -4.40
CA GLU A 164 1.36 -23.49 -3.90
C GLU A 164 0.16 -23.74 -4.81
N ILE A 165 -0.08 -25.01 -5.11
CA ILE A 165 -1.27 -25.47 -5.84
C ILE A 165 -1.91 -26.58 -5.02
N GLU A 166 -3.20 -26.48 -4.84
CA GLU A 166 -4.03 -27.53 -4.29
C GLU A 166 -5.18 -27.80 -5.24
N LEU A 167 -5.36 -29.05 -5.65
CA LEU A 167 -6.51 -29.53 -6.40
C LEU A 167 -7.16 -30.66 -5.62
N LYS A 168 -8.48 -30.62 -5.51
CA LYS A 168 -9.27 -31.64 -4.81
C LYS A 168 -10.47 -32.00 -5.66
N LEU A 169 -10.61 -33.28 -5.93
CA LEU A 169 -11.83 -33.87 -6.48
C LEU A 169 -12.43 -34.75 -5.41
N ALA A 170 -13.67 -34.50 -5.02
CA ALA A 170 -14.30 -35.23 -3.93
C ALA A 170 -15.78 -35.50 -4.23
N LEU A 171 -16.22 -36.67 -3.91
CA LEU A 171 -17.62 -37.03 -3.81
C LEU A 171 -18.06 -36.83 -2.36
N GLY A 172 -19.01 -35.94 -2.12
CA GLY A 172 -19.60 -35.70 -0.83
C GLY A 172 -21.06 -36.16 -0.81
N VAL A 173 -21.47 -36.79 0.29
CA VAL A 173 -22.86 -37.22 0.48
C VAL A 173 -23.30 -36.79 1.86
N LYS A 174 -24.42 -36.10 1.92
CA LYS A 174 -25.12 -35.74 3.15
C LYS A 174 -26.40 -36.56 3.19
N THR A 175 -26.55 -37.47 4.16
CA THR A 175 -27.82 -38.25 4.22
C THR A 175 -28.12 -38.93 5.55
N GLU A 176 -29.40 -39.25 5.66
CA GLU A 176 -29.93 -40.20 6.62
C GLU A 176 -30.16 -41.53 5.85
N GLY A 177 -29.32 -42.58 6.03
CA GLY A 177 -29.56 -43.93 5.55
C GLY A 177 -28.62 -44.59 4.50
N ILE A 178 -27.27 -44.65 4.69
CA ILE A 178 -26.32 -44.80 3.57
C ILE A 178 -25.34 -45.96 3.64
N LYS A 179 -25.52 -46.97 4.36
CA LYS A 179 -24.48 -48.06 4.38
C LYS A 179 -24.17 -48.67 3.00
N GLU A 180 -25.15 -48.77 2.12
CA GLU A 180 -24.96 -49.39 0.79
C GLU A 180 -24.39 -48.49 -0.29
N THR A 181 -24.77 -47.21 -0.31
CA THR A 181 -24.23 -46.24 -1.27
C THR A 181 -22.75 -45.94 -1.00
N LEU A 182 -22.34 -45.98 0.28
CA LEU A 182 -20.96 -45.80 0.72
C LEU A 182 -20.01 -46.84 0.15
N LYS A 183 -20.41 -48.10 0.14
CA LYS A 183 -19.56 -49.20 -0.29
C LYS A 183 -19.31 -49.17 -1.79
N SER A 184 -20.35 -48.90 -2.57
CA SER A 184 -20.25 -48.80 -4.04
C SER A 184 -19.43 -47.58 -4.49
N SER A 185 -19.61 -46.43 -3.84
CA SER A 185 -18.83 -45.21 -4.15
C SER A 185 -17.36 -45.31 -3.79
N LEU A 186 -17.02 -45.98 -2.68
CA LEU A 186 -15.65 -46.22 -2.27
C LEU A 186 -14.92 -47.21 -3.22
N ASP A 187 -15.61 -48.21 -3.71
CA ASP A 187 -15.05 -49.19 -4.62
C ASP A 187 -14.81 -48.59 -6.01
N VAL A 188 -15.69 -47.70 -6.47
CA VAL A 188 -15.51 -46.96 -7.73
C VAL A 188 -14.31 -46.01 -7.64
N VAL A 189 -14.19 -45.24 -6.57
CA VAL A 189 -13.05 -44.31 -6.39
C VAL A 189 -11.72 -45.07 -6.28
N LYS A 190 -11.70 -46.23 -5.61
CA LYS A 190 -10.48 -47.07 -5.48
C LYS A 190 -10.05 -47.71 -6.80
N ASN A 191 -11.01 -48.02 -7.68
CA ASN A 191 -10.77 -48.70 -8.94
C ASN A 191 -10.64 -47.75 -10.15
N SER A 192 -10.85 -46.45 -9.97
CA SER A 192 -10.75 -45.49 -11.04
C SER A 192 -9.32 -45.31 -11.54
N LYS A 193 -9.03 -45.74 -12.74
CA LYS A 193 -7.73 -45.52 -13.40
C LYS A 193 -7.56 -44.05 -13.85
N GLU A 194 -8.63 -43.33 -14.09
CA GLU A 194 -8.61 -41.94 -14.55
C GLU A 194 -8.29 -40.98 -13.40
N LEU A 195 -8.81 -41.21 -12.19
CA LEU A 195 -8.45 -40.44 -11.00
C LEU A 195 -6.94 -40.54 -10.66
N LEU A 196 -6.28 -41.62 -11.06
CA LEU A 196 -4.84 -41.80 -10.90
C LEU A 196 -4.01 -40.88 -11.85
N LYS A 197 -4.64 -40.26 -12.86
CA LYS A 197 -3.97 -39.30 -13.75
C LYS A 197 -3.91 -37.88 -13.18
N MET A 198 -4.63 -37.56 -12.10
CA MET A 198 -4.61 -36.23 -11.44
C MET A 198 -3.22 -35.71 -11.11
N PRO A 199 -2.22 -36.53 -10.69
CA PRO A 199 -0.86 -36.03 -10.48
C PRO A 199 -0.21 -35.46 -11.75
N LYS A 200 -0.49 -36.05 -12.92
CA LYS A 200 0.04 -35.54 -14.20
C LYS A 200 -0.58 -34.19 -14.58
N ILE A 201 -1.86 -34.00 -14.32
CA ILE A 201 -2.57 -32.72 -14.52
C ILE A 201 -1.97 -31.65 -13.62
N ALA A 202 -1.75 -31.96 -12.34
CA ALA A 202 -1.11 -31.05 -11.39
C ALA A 202 0.33 -30.70 -11.81
N GLN A 203 1.09 -31.65 -12.31
CA GLN A 203 2.46 -31.44 -12.80
C GLN A 203 2.50 -30.52 -14.02
N LYS A 204 1.56 -30.67 -14.97
CA LYS A 204 1.43 -29.77 -16.12
C LYS A 204 1.09 -28.34 -15.68
N LEU A 205 0.17 -28.15 -14.74
CA LEU A 205 -0.16 -26.83 -14.18
C LEU A 205 1.03 -26.20 -13.44
N LEU A 206 1.79 -26.99 -12.67
CA LEU A 206 3.01 -26.52 -12.00
C LEU A 206 4.12 -26.10 -12.97
N SER A 207 4.16 -26.72 -14.17
CA SER A 207 5.09 -26.32 -15.23
C SER A 207 4.67 -25.06 -16.00
N GLY A 208 3.55 -24.45 -15.65
CA GLY A 208 3.08 -23.18 -16.24
C GLY A 208 2.13 -23.33 -17.42
N LYS A 209 1.62 -24.55 -17.68
CA LYS A 209 0.58 -24.78 -18.71
C LYS A 209 -0.77 -24.27 -18.20
N ASP A 210 -1.62 -23.82 -19.13
CA ASP A 210 -2.99 -23.41 -18.78
C ASP A 210 -3.87 -24.60 -18.39
N LEU A 211 -5.02 -24.32 -17.80
CA LEU A 211 -5.93 -25.34 -17.29
C LEU A 211 -6.44 -26.25 -18.41
N ASN A 212 -6.75 -25.71 -19.59
CA ASN A 212 -7.26 -26.47 -20.72
C ASN A 212 -6.18 -27.41 -21.28
N GLU A 213 -4.95 -26.93 -21.41
CA GLU A 213 -3.80 -27.72 -21.85
C GLU A 213 -3.43 -28.83 -20.83
N ALA A 214 -3.60 -28.54 -19.53
CA ALA A 214 -3.40 -29.52 -18.48
C ALA A 214 -4.48 -30.62 -18.46
N LEU A 215 -5.72 -30.26 -18.79
CA LEU A 215 -6.87 -31.18 -18.86
C LEU A 215 -6.93 -31.95 -20.18
N ALA A 216 -6.32 -31.45 -21.24
CA ALA A 216 -6.33 -32.06 -22.56
C ALA A 216 -5.78 -33.52 -22.52
N GLY A 217 -6.57 -34.46 -23.04
CA GLY A 217 -6.28 -35.89 -23.04
C GLY A 217 -6.60 -36.60 -21.70
N ASN A 218 -7.31 -35.95 -20.78
CA ASN A 218 -7.77 -36.50 -19.51
C ASN A 218 -9.30 -36.30 -19.33
N GLU A 219 -10.02 -36.18 -20.42
CA GLU A 219 -11.48 -35.97 -20.46
C GLU A 219 -12.23 -37.16 -19.81
N GLY A 220 -11.69 -38.37 -19.89
CA GLY A 220 -12.23 -39.55 -19.23
C GLY A 220 -12.31 -39.43 -17.71
N ALA A 221 -11.45 -38.60 -17.06
CA ALA A 221 -11.53 -38.38 -15.62
C ALA A 221 -12.80 -37.60 -15.23
N ILE A 222 -13.26 -36.70 -16.11
CA ILE A 222 -14.50 -35.91 -15.93
C ILE A 222 -15.71 -36.81 -16.23
N GLU A 223 -15.61 -37.65 -17.25
CA GLU A 223 -16.68 -38.55 -17.66
C GLU A 223 -16.90 -39.65 -16.62
N GLU A 224 -15.84 -40.23 -16.06
CA GLU A 224 -15.91 -41.23 -14.99
C GLU A 224 -16.43 -40.64 -13.67
N ALA A 225 -16.08 -39.38 -13.38
CA ALA A 225 -16.64 -38.64 -12.27
C ALA A 225 -18.14 -38.39 -12.45
N ASN A 226 -18.59 -38.11 -13.67
CA ASN A 226 -20.01 -37.95 -14.01
C ASN A 226 -20.80 -39.28 -13.93
N LEU A 227 -20.19 -40.39 -14.30
CA LEU A 227 -20.78 -41.74 -14.16
C LEU A 227 -20.97 -42.11 -12.69
N ILE A 228 -20.02 -41.80 -11.83
CA ILE A 228 -20.11 -42.00 -10.36
C ILE A 228 -21.26 -41.14 -9.81
N ALA A 229 -21.39 -39.95 -10.30
CA ALA A 229 -22.39 -38.97 -9.85
C ALA A 229 -23.84 -39.32 -10.25
N ASN A 230 -24.01 -40.01 -11.37
CA ASN A 230 -25.33 -40.36 -11.95
C ASN A 230 -25.78 -41.82 -11.62
N GLY A 231 -25.07 -42.54 -10.74
CA GLY A 231 -25.48 -43.85 -10.27
C GLY A 231 -26.84 -43.85 -9.55
N PRO A 232 -27.47 -45.04 -9.34
CA PRO A 232 -28.85 -45.11 -8.88
C PRO A 232 -29.06 -44.44 -7.51
N LYS A 233 -30.00 -43.52 -7.47
CA LYS A 233 -30.37 -42.71 -6.28
C LYS A 233 -31.43 -43.43 -5.46
N SER A 234 -31.15 -43.74 -4.21
CA SER A 234 -32.18 -44.16 -3.25
C SER A 234 -32.18 -43.21 -2.07
N GLY A 235 -33.31 -42.52 -1.86
CA GLY A 235 -33.55 -41.65 -0.69
C GLY A 235 -33.22 -40.19 -0.87
N ASN A 236 -33.56 -39.35 0.12
CA ASN A 236 -33.34 -37.89 0.17
C ASN A 236 -31.85 -37.50 0.37
N ALA A 237 -30.95 -38.02 -0.43
CA ALA A 237 -29.51 -37.76 -0.31
C ALA A 237 -29.09 -36.60 -1.18
N GLU A 238 -28.46 -35.56 -0.62
CA GLU A 238 -27.71 -34.54 -1.38
C GLU A 238 -26.32 -35.10 -1.68
N THR A 239 -26.11 -35.53 -2.91
CA THR A 239 -24.81 -35.97 -3.42
C THR A 239 -24.16 -34.81 -4.17
N GLY A 240 -22.88 -34.56 -3.93
CA GLY A 240 -22.10 -33.53 -4.62
C GLY A 240 -20.76 -34.08 -5.10
N LEU A 241 -20.45 -33.86 -6.36
CA LEU A 241 -19.09 -34.06 -6.88
C LEU A 241 -18.42 -32.70 -6.94
N TYR A 242 -17.43 -32.51 -6.09
CA TYR A 242 -16.77 -31.22 -5.90
C TYR A 242 -15.39 -31.23 -6.55
N LEU A 243 -15.16 -30.31 -7.45
CA LEU A 243 -13.85 -29.92 -7.93
C LEU A 243 -13.46 -28.61 -7.22
N SER A 244 -12.35 -28.62 -6.48
CA SER A 244 -11.83 -27.37 -5.91
C SER A 244 -10.34 -27.21 -6.19
N GLY A 245 -9.94 -25.97 -6.36
CA GLY A 245 -8.56 -25.59 -6.61
C GLY A 245 -8.16 -24.35 -5.84
N ARG A 246 -6.89 -24.30 -5.43
CA ARG A 246 -6.27 -23.12 -4.82
C ARG A 246 -4.88 -22.93 -5.38
N PHE A 247 -4.56 -21.74 -5.79
CA PHE A 247 -3.25 -21.33 -6.21
C PHE A 247 -2.80 -20.13 -5.36
N ILE A 248 -1.57 -20.17 -4.85
CA ILE A 248 -0.95 -19.06 -4.11
C ILE A 248 0.42 -18.81 -4.70
N ASN A 249 0.78 -17.57 -4.89
CA ASN A 249 2.10 -17.12 -5.30
C ASN A 249 2.54 -15.97 -4.40
N THR A 250 3.55 -16.22 -3.57
CA THR A 250 4.16 -15.22 -2.70
C THR A 250 5.59 -14.96 -3.16
N LYS A 251 5.98 -13.71 -3.17
CA LYS A 251 7.36 -13.26 -3.43
C LYS A 251 7.71 -12.17 -2.45
N GLY A 252 8.94 -12.20 -1.96
CA GLY A 252 9.42 -11.15 -1.08
C GLY A 252 10.94 -11.06 -1.06
N ASN A 253 11.41 -9.93 -0.61
CA ASN A 253 12.80 -9.69 -0.27
C ASN A 253 12.88 -8.91 1.04
N SER A 254 13.92 -9.19 1.81
CA SER A 254 14.25 -8.51 3.06
C SER A 254 15.73 -8.17 3.05
N ASN A 255 16.05 -6.92 3.36
CA ASN A 255 17.40 -6.44 3.56
C ASN A 255 17.47 -5.77 4.93
N ILE A 256 18.30 -6.28 5.82
CA ILE A 256 18.49 -5.74 7.17
C ILE A 256 19.97 -5.49 7.36
N THR A 257 20.30 -4.32 7.88
CA THR A 257 21.65 -4.01 8.35
C THR A 257 21.61 -3.56 9.81
N ASN A 258 22.41 -4.15 10.66
CA ASN A 258 22.53 -3.77 12.07
C ASN A 258 23.94 -3.24 12.35
N SER A 259 24.02 -2.08 12.98
CA SER A 259 25.29 -1.49 13.41
C SER A 259 25.86 -2.25 14.60
N VAL A 260 27.10 -2.69 14.51
CA VAL A 260 27.87 -3.31 15.59
C VAL A 260 29.03 -2.37 15.95
N GLY A 261 28.97 -1.82 17.12
CA GLY A 261 29.94 -0.83 17.60
C GLY A 261 31.12 -1.43 18.34
N SER A 262 31.95 -0.55 18.90
CA SER A 262 33.08 -0.89 19.76
C SER A 262 32.77 -0.58 21.21
N LYS A 263 33.30 -1.39 22.12
CA LYS A 263 33.25 -1.14 23.59
C LYS A 263 34.62 -0.95 24.16
N LEU A 264 34.83 0.16 24.83
CA LEU A 264 36.05 0.53 25.53
C LEU A 264 35.76 0.66 27.03
N ILE A 265 36.18 -0.30 27.81
CA ILE A 265 35.91 -0.34 29.24
C ILE A 265 37.25 -0.26 30.01
N SER A 266 37.40 0.77 30.81
CA SER A 266 38.54 0.91 31.68
C SER A 266 38.07 1.17 33.11
N GLN A 267 38.74 0.56 34.08
CA GLN A 267 38.32 0.72 35.47
C GLN A 267 38.66 2.12 36.03
N ASN A 268 39.84 2.69 35.66
CA ASN A 268 40.33 3.94 36.25
C ASN A 268 40.43 5.08 35.24
N ASN A 269 41.30 4.94 34.21
CA ASN A 269 41.60 6.02 33.29
C ASN A 269 41.51 5.55 31.85
N LEU A 270 40.80 6.28 31.02
CA LEU A 270 40.73 6.08 29.59
C LEU A 270 41.09 7.37 28.88
N THR A 271 42.10 7.29 28.02
CA THR A 271 42.58 8.44 27.26
C THR A 271 42.59 8.11 25.78
N LEU A 272 41.88 8.91 24.98
CA LEU A 272 41.90 8.90 23.52
C LEU A 272 42.58 10.16 23.04
N LYS A 273 43.64 10.00 22.20
CA LYS A 273 44.39 11.11 21.58
C LYS A 273 44.49 10.93 20.08
N SER A 274 44.37 12.03 19.35
CA SER A 274 44.69 12.10 17.93
C SER A 274 45.43 13.41 17.60
N GLY A 275 46.40 13.34 16.68
CA GLY A 275 47.05 14.54 16.15
C GLY A 275 46.20 15.39 15.25
N ASP A 276 45.22 14.75 14.57
CA ASP A 276 44.24 15.36 13.68
C ASP A 276 42.82 15.08 14.17
N ASP A 277 41.97 14.49 13.30
CA ASP A 277 40.55 14.23 13.57
C ASP A 277 40.35 12.95 14.40
N MET A 278 39.29 12.94 15.20
CA MET A 278 38.79 11.78 15.93
C MET A 278 37.37 11.48 15.54
N ASN A 279 37.11 10.26 15.03
CA ASN A 279 35.79 9.78 14.66
C ASN A 279 35.38 8.61 15.56
N LEU A 280 34.28 8.78 16.29
CA LEU A 280 33.73 7.81 17.22
C LEU A 280 32.30 7.49 16.79
N THR A 281 32.08 6.33 16.15
CA THR A 281 30.76 5.93 15.65
C THR A 281 30.31 4.65 16.33
N MET A 282 29.11 4.67 16.93
CA MET A 282 28.52 3.54 17.65
C MET A 282 29.53 2.99 18.70
N VAL A 283 29.97 3.84 19.63
CA VAL A 283 30.96 3.48 20.62
C VAL A 283 30.40 3.60 22.04
N ASP A 284 30.65 2.59 22.86
CA ASP A 284 30.41 2.62 24.29
C ASP A 284 31.77 2.80 25.03
N ILE A 285 31.96 3.93 25.68
CA ILE A 285 33.16 4.24 26.47
C ILE A 285 32.74 4.34 27.94
N ILE A 286 33.34 3.54 28.79
CA ILE A 286 33.03 3.49 30.23
C ILE A 286 34.34 3.51 31.01
N SER A 287 34.54 4.53 31.84
CA SER A 287 35.70 4.62 32.74
C SER A 287 35.44 5.63 33.87
N LYS A 288 36.14 5.54 35.00
CA LYS A 288 36.07 6.62 36.02
C LYS A 288 36.51 7.96 35.44
N ASN A 289 37.67 8.00 34.80
CA ASN A 289 38.22 9.24 34.24
C ASN A 289 38.38 9.04 32.73
N ILE A 290 37.74 9.89 31.93
CA ILE A 290 37.79 9.85 30.47
C ILE A 290 38.39 11.16 29.97
N SER A 291 39.46 11.06 29.15
CA SER A 291 40.06 12.19 28.44
C SER A 291 40.06 11.95 26.95
N ILE A 292 39.44 12.85 26.21
CA ILE A 292 39.35 12.83 24.73
C ILE A 292 40.00 14.11 24.22
N ASP A 293 41.10 13.97 23.47
CA ASP A 293 41.93 15.09 23.02
C ASP A 293 42.29 14.92 21.55
N ALA A 294 41.79 15.82 20.70
CA ALA A 294 42.06 15.82 19.26
C ALA A 294 42.73 17.13 18.83
N GLY A 295 43.75 17.02 17.97
CA GLY A 295 44.40 18.20 17.40
C GLY A 295 43.49 19.02 16.48
N LYS A 296 42.44 18.40 15.92
CA LYS A 296 41.43 19.06 15.11
C LYS A 296 40.00 18.70 15.58
N ASN A 297 39.23 17.97 14.78
CA ASN A 297 37.81 17.76 14.98
C ASN A 297 37.54 16.46 15.75
N ILE A 298 36.49 16.46 16.55
CA ILE A 298 35.96 15.30 17.26
C ILE A 298 34.52 15.08 16.74
N ASN A 299 34.25 13.93 16.11
CA ASN A 299 32.95 13.53 15.65
C ASN A 299 32.49 12.31 16.46
N ILE A 300 31.42 12.44 17.22
CA ILE A 300 30.79 11.36 17.98
C ILE A 300 29.41 11.15 17.38
N SER A 301 29.15 9.97 16.85
CA SER A 301 27.90 9.68 16.11
C SER A 301 27.26 8.35 16.47
N ALA A 302 25.96 8.28 16.29
CA ALA A 302 25.20 7.04 16.44
C ALA A 302 25.54 6.01 15.37
N GLY A 303 25.30 4.75 15.68
CA GLY A 303 25.25 3.68 14.71
C GLY A 303 23.91 3.68 13.97
N LYS A 304 23.93 3.57 12.63
CA LYS A 304 22.74 3.51 11.79
C LYS A 304 22.44 2.07 11.41
N SER A 305 21.25 1.59 11.72
CA SER A 305 20.68 0.31 11.25
C SER A 305 19.55 0.57 10.25
N THR A 306 19.38 -0.32 9.27
CA THR A 306 18.33 -0.18 8.26
C THR A 306 17.59 -1.49 8.06
N GLU A 307 16.30 -1.40 7.75
CA GLU A 307 15.46 -2.52 7.37
C GLU A 307 14.62 -2.16 6.14
N GLU A 308 14.65 -3.01 5.13
CA GLU A 308 13.80 -2.92 3.95
C GLU A 308 13.15 -4.27 3.69
N ASN A 309 11.82 -4.31 3.75
CA ASN A 309 11.03 -5.51 3.48
C ASN A 309 10.00 -5.20 2.40
N ASN A 310 9.93 -6.08 1.39
CA ASN A 310 8.91 -6.03 0.36
C ASN A 310 8.30 -7.42 0.21
N GLU A 311 6.98 -7.51 0.28
CA GLU A 311 6.25 -8.76 0.06
C GLU A 311 5.07 -8.55 -0.86
N SER A 312 4.78 -9.54 -1.71
CA SER A 312 3.59 -9.56 -2.55
C SER A 312 3.05 -10.97 -2.61
N THR A 313 1.78 -11.12 -2.25
CA THR A 313 1.05 -12.38 -2.33
C THR A 313 -0.14 -12.25 -3.27
N LYS A 314 -0.32 -13.24 -4.15
CA LYS A 314 -1.49 -13.37 -5.02
C LYS A 314 -2.06 -14.76 -4.85
N SER A 315 -3.36 -14.85 -4.66
CA SER A 315 -4.05 -16.14 -4.58
C SER A 315 -5.30 -16.17 -5.44
N LEU A 316 -5.58 -17.35 -5.98
CA LEU A 316 -6.81 -17.69 -6.68
C LEU A 316 -7.33 -18.99 -6.08
N SER A 317 -8.61 -19.00 -5.75
CA SER A 317 -9.28 -20.21 -5.28
C SER A 317 -10.61 -20.38 -6.00
N GLY A 318 -11.01 -21.62 -6.21
CA GLY A 318 -12.31 -21.91 -6.81
C GLY A 318 -12.80 -23.29 -6.38
N SER A 319 -14.11 -23.45 -6.34
CA SER A 319 -14.77 -24.69 -6.17
C SER A 319 -15.98 -24.78 -7.10
N TYR A 320 -16.23 -25.97 -7.62
CA TYR A 320 -17.38 -26.24 -8.47
C TYR A 320 -18.00 -27.56 -8.07
N ASN A 321 -19.30 -27.58 -7.87
CA ASN A 321 -20.08 -28.79 -7.65
C ASN A 321 -20.78 -29.16 -8.94
N LEU A 322 -20.33 -30.26 -9.56
CA LEU A 322 -20.81 -30.74 -10.87
C LEU A 322 -22.27 -31.17 -10.85
N LEU A 323 -22.82 -31.60 -9.71
CA LEU A 323 -24.19 -32.11 -9.63
C LEU A 323 -25.22 -31.01 -9.40
N THR A 324 -24.85 -29.99 -8.64
CA THR A 324 -25.76 -28.93 -8.24
C THR A 324 -25.50 -27.62 -8.97
N ASP A 325 -24.51 -27.62 -9.89
CA ASP A 325 -24.07 -26.43 -10.62
C ASP A 325 -23.76 -25.25 -9.67
N GLN A 326 -23.14 -25.57 -8.54
CA GLN A 326 -22.68 -24.60 -7.54
C GLN A 326 -21.22 -24.29 -7.77
N PHE A 327 -20.86 -23.02 -7.67
CA PHE A 327 -19.45 -22.62 -7.76
C PHE A 327 -19.11 -21.51 -6.78
N SER A 328 -17.84 -21.41 -6.46
CA SER A 328 -17.24 -20.30 -5.74
C SER A 328 -15.87 -20.01 -6.35
N ILE A 329 -15.59 -18.76 -6.64
CA ILE A 329 -14.29 -18.29 -7.14
C ILE A 329 -13.88 -17.11 -6.28
N GLY A 330 -12.63 -17.10 -5.81
CA GLY A 330 -12.06 -16.01 -5.04
C GLY A 330 -10.66 -15.69 -5.51
N ALA A 331 -10.35 -14.42 -5.63
CA ALA A 331 -9.02 -13.90 -5.91
C ALA A 331 -8.60 -12.91 -4.83
N ASN A 332 -7.34 -12.96 -4.41
CA ASN A 332 -6.76 -12.05 -3.44
C ASN A 332 -5.36 -11.63 -3.87
N ALA A 333 -5.03 -10.35 -3.65
CA ALA A 333 -3.71 -9.79 -3.89
C ALA A 333 -3.34 -8.85 -2.75
N THR A 334 -2.13 -9.03 -2.18
CA THR A 334 -1.56 -8.13 -1.17
C THR A 334 -0.18 -7.67 -1.60
N LYS A 335 0.17 -6.47 -1.20
CA LYS A 335 1.49 -5.90 -1.37
C LYS A 335 1.86 -5.08 -0.14
N ASP A 336 2.98 -5.44 0.47
CA ASP A 336 3.53 -4.83 1.66
C ASP A 336 4.91 -4.28 1.36
N LYS A 337 5.19 -3.09 1.86
CA LYS A 337 6.50 -2.44 1.81
C LYS A 337 6.79 -1.82 3.16
N LEU A 338 8.00 -2.06 3.69
CA LEU A 338 8.53 -1.47 4.92
C LEU A 338 9.93 -0.95 4.64
N GLU A 339 10.21 0.27 5.08
CA GLU A 339 11.53 0.89 5.10
C GLU A 339 11.74 1.51 6.48
N ALA A 340 12.81 1.14 7.16
CA ALA A 340 13.16 1.69 8.47
C ALA A 340 14.63 2.09 8.54
N GLU A 341 14.89 3.17 9.25
CA GLU A 341 16.21 3.63 9.67
C GLU A 341 16.17 3.87 11.17
N ASN A 342 17.00 3.16 11.92
CA ASN A 342 17.09 3.26 13.37
C ASN A 342 18.51 3.68 13.78
N TYR A 343 18.58 4.58 14.77
CA TYR A 343 19.83 5.06 15.31
C TYR A 343 20.03 4.54 16.74
N SER A 344 21.25 4.08 17.04
CA SER A 344 21.68 3.71 18.39
C SER A 344 22.76 4.67 18.83
N ASN A 345 22.47 5.44 19.87
CA ASN A 345 23.38 6.46 20.37
C ASN A 345 24.70 5.86 20.85
N SER A 346 25.80 6.54 20.56
CA SER A 346 27.10 6.31 21.26
C SER A 346 26.98 6.75 22.71
N LYS A 347 27.63 6.03 23.61
CA LYS A 347 27.61 6.33 25.06
C LYS A 347 28.99 6.55 25.62
N ILE A 348 29.20 7.68 26.32
CA ILE A 348 30.44 7.99 27.02
C ILE A 348 30.05 8.27 28.47
N ILE A 349 30.43 7.34 29.35
CA ILE A 349 29.94 7.33 30.73
C ILE A 349 31.14 7.28 31.68
N GLY A 350 31.22 8.25 32.60
CA GLY A 350 32.32 8.32 33.57
C GLY A 350 32.00 9.02 34.91
N GLU A 351 33.01 9.16 35.77
CA GLU A 351 32.95 10.07 36.90
C GLU A 351 33.42 11.47 36.47
N ASN A 352 34.52 11.54 35.73
CA ASN A 352 35.06 12.77 35.18
C ASN A 352 35.35 12.62 33.69
N ILE A 353 34.82 13.52 32.89
CA ILE A 353 35.02 13.54 31.43
C ILE A 353 35.63 14.87 31.02
N ASN A 354 36.77 14.85 30.32
CA ASN A 354 37.42 16.00 29.72
C ASN A 354 37.52 15.82 28.22
N ILE A 355 36.98 16.78 27.44
CA ILE A 355 37.03 16.79 25.99
C ILE A 355 37.68 18.07 25.48
N LYS A 356 38.70 17.93 24.63
CA LYS A 356 39.44 19.04 24.03
C LYS A 356 39.63 18.80 22.55
N GLY A 357 39.35 19.81 21.73
CA GLY A 357 39.53 19.77 20.27
C GLY A 357 39.22 21.11 19.62
N LYS A 358 39.22 21.14 18.27
CA LYS A 358 38.76 22.32 17.55
C LYS A 358 37.23 22.30 17.44
N ASP A 359 36.67 21.41 16.63
CA ASP A 359 35.25 21.28 16.48
C ASP A 359 34.75 19.97 17.12
N LEU A 360 33.74 20.08 17.98
CA LEU A 360 33.07 18.92 18.57
C LEU A 360 31.69 18.79 17.97
N THR A 361 31.50 17.70 17.21
CA THR A 361 30.19 17.31 16.65
C THR A 361 29.69 16.06 17.38
N VAL A 362 28.50 16.15 17.99
CA VAL A 362 27.83 15.06 18.70
C VAL A 362 26.44 14.83 18.06
N LYS A 363 26.30 13.74 17.29
CA LYS A 363 25.07 13.40 16.59
C LYS A 363 24.57 12.02 16.99
N GLY A 364 23.52 11.96 17.82
CA GLY A 364 23.04 10.69 18.35
C GLY A 364 24.09 10.11 19.33
N ALA A 365 24.42 10.85 20.39
CA ALA A 365 25.32 10.37 21.44
C ALA A 365 25.01 11.00 22.80
N ASN A 366 25.36 10.28 23.88
CA ASN A 366 25.16 10.67 25.25
C ASN A 366 26.51 10.70 25.98
N ILE A 367 26.85 11.84 26.52
CA ILE A 367 28.04 12.09 27.35
C ILE A 367 27.54 12.34 28.76
N GLU A 368 27.81 11.44 29.70
CA GLU A 368 27.29 11.49 31.06
C GLU A 368 28.38 11.23 32.10
N ALA A 369 28.57 12.16 33.03
CA ALA A 369 29.50 11.99 34.13
C ALA A 369 29.04 12.75 35.36
N ASN A 370 29.76 12.55 36.49
CA ASN A 370 29.61 13.44 37.62
C ASN A 370 30.11 14.86 37.25
N ASN A 371 31.27 14.93 36.60
CA ASN A 371 31.84 16.20 36.16
C ASN A 371 32.22 16.11 34.67
N VAL A 372 31.72 17.03 33.87
CA VAL A 372 32.03 17.16 32.45
C VAL A 372 32.73 18.48 32.19
N ASN A 373 33.90 18.46 31.56
CA ASN A 373 34.63 19.63 31.10
C ASN A 373 34.87 19.53 29.59
N ILE A 374 34.42 20.53 28.85
CA ILE A 374 34.60 20.61 27.39
C ILE A 374 35.24 21.94 27.05
N ASN A 375 36.28 21.90 26.22
CA ASN A 375 36.97 23.08 25.71
C ASN A 375 37.22 22.91 24.22
N VAL A 376 36.45 23.63 23.39
CA VAL A 376 36.44 23.49 21.91
C VAL A 376 36.21 24.85 21.24
N THR A 377 36.54 24.95 19.96
CA THR A 377 36.25 26.15 19.18
C THR A 377 34.75 26.19 18.77
N ASN A 378 34.22 25.08 18.25
CA ASN A 378 32.81 24.95 17.92
C ASN A 378 32.18 23.71 18.54
N LEU A 379 30.91 23.80 18.95
CA LEU A 379 30.10 22.68 19.44
C LEU A 379 28.83 22.56 18.64
N HIS A 380 28.64 21.38 18.04
CA HIS A 380 27.36 20.99 17.42
C HIS A 380 26.80 19.76 18.12
N LEU A 381 25.61 19.87 18.72
CA LEU A 381 24.92 18.79 19.41
C LEU A 381 23.52 18.57 18.78
N GLU A 382 23.28 17.38 18.22
CA GLU A 382 22.07 17.06 17.45
C GLU A 382 21.51 15.70 17.82
N SER A 383 20.20 15.64 18.09
CA SER A 383 19.47 14.39 18.24
C SER A 383 19.04 13.84 16.88
N LEU A 384 19.01 12.51 16.73
CA LEU A 384 18.66 11.85 15.47
C LEU A 384 17.28 11.21 15.54
N GLN A 385 16.50 11.38 14.49
CA GLN A 385 15.18 10.78 14.35
C GLN A 385 15.28 9.42 13.67
N ASP A 386 14.75 8.38 14.31
CA ASP A 386 14.43 7.12 13.66
C ASP A 386 13.33 7.35 12.63
N LYS A 387 13.41 6.63 11.51
CA LYS A 387 12.43 6.75 10.42
C LYS A 387 11.81 5.40 10.13
N LEU A 388 10.50 5.38 9.95
CA LEU A 388 9.77 4.19 9.50
C LEU A 388 8.73 4.59 8.47
N LYS A 389 8.76 3.95 7.32
CA LYS A 389 7.71 4.05 6.28
C LYS A 389 7.17 2.67 5.97
N SER A 390 5.86 2.53 6.07
CA SER A 390 5.21 1.29 5.71
C SER A 390 4.01 1.55 4.81
N LYS A 391 3.81 0.69 3.81
CA LYS A 391 2.66 0.71 2.91
C LYS A 391 2.08 -0.68 2.80
N HIS A 392 0.78 -0.78 2.99
CA HIS A 392 0.00 -1.99 2.80
C HIS A 392 -1.08 -1.76 1.76
N GLN A 393 -1.27 -2.72 0.84
CA GLN A 393 -2.36 -2.73 -0.13
C GLN A 393 -2.90 -4.14 -0.25
N GLY A 394 -4.21 -4.30 -0.10
CA GLY A 394 -4.91 -5.57 -0.22
C GLY A 394 -6.16 -5.44 -1.07
N TYR A 395 -6.44 -6.44 -1.89
CA TYR A 395 -7.65 -6.54 -2.71
C TYR A 395 -8.16 -7.97 -2.66
N ASN A 396 -9.45 -8.14 -2.46
CA ASN A 396 -10.09 -9.44 -2.60
C ASN A 396 -11.38 -9.33 -3.41
N VAL A 397 -11.66 -10.37 -4.20
CA VAL A 397 -12.88 -10.51 -5.00
C VAL A 397 -13.39 -11.92 -4.83
N SER A 398 -14.67 -12.08 -4.63
CA SER A 398 -15.30 -13.40 -4.57
C SER A 398 -16.63 -13.41 -5.31
N ILE A 399 -16.92 -14.54 -5.98
CA ILE A 399 -18.19 -14.80 -6.65
C ILE A 399 -18.61 -16.22 -6.34
N GLY A 400 -19.87 -16.42 -6.08
CA GLY A 400 -20.42 -17.74 -5.78
C GLY A 400 -21.84 -17.94 -6.29
N LYS A 401 -22.15 -19.20 -6.52
CA LYS A 401 -23.51 -19.71 -6.78
C LYS A 401 -23.70 -20.93 -5.91
N THR A 402 -24.66 -20.89 -5.04
CA THR A 402 -25.05 -22.02 -4.19
C THR A 402 -26.50 -22.42 -4.48
N SER A 403 -26.84 -23.68 -4.22
CA SER A 403 -28.19 -24.21 -4.36
C SER A 403 -28.65 -24.67 -2.98
N LEU A 404 -29.68 -24.03 -2.44
CA LEU A 404 -30.26 -24.35 -1.15
C LEU A 404 -31.69 -24.89 -1.37
N GLY A 405 -31.86 -26.21 -1.32
CA GLY A 405 -33.16 -26.83 -1.57
C GLY A 405 -33.68 -26.52 -2.98
N MET A 406 -34.91 -25.99 -3.14
CA MET A 406 -35.49 -25.59 -4.42
C MET A 406 -35.08 -24.21 -4.93
N GLY A 407 -34.09 -23.54 -4.34
CA GLY A 407 -33.63 -22.18 -4.69
C GLY A 407 -32.17 -22.13 -5.12
N LYS A 408 -31.86 -21.17 -6.00
CA LYS A 408 -30.47 -20.82 -6.36
C LYS A 408 -30.11 -19.51 -5.70
N GLU A 409 -28.94 -19.44 -5.08
CA GLU A 409 -28.37 -18.22 -4.47
C GLU A 409 -27.10 -17.85 -5.20
N TYR A 410 -26.98 -16.59 -5.58
CA TYR A 410 -25.80 -15.99 -6.17
C TYR A 410 -25.22 -15.00 -5.18
N SER A 411 -23.90 -14.98 -5.05
CA SER A 411 -23.18 -14.08 -4.18
C SER A 411 -21.99 -13.42 -4.89
N ALA A 412 -21.75 -12.17 -4.57
CA ALA A 412 -20.55 -11.45 -4.98
C ALA A 412 -20.00 -10.69 -3.77
N GLY A 413 -18.70 -10.68 -3.63
CA GLY A 413 -18.01 -9.96 -2.54
C GLY A 413 -16.77 -9.26 -3.06
N LEU A 414 -16.50 -8.10 -2.48
CA LEU A 414 -15.33 -7.28 -2.74
C LEU A 414 -14.75 -6.83 -1.42
N GLY A 415 -13.44 -6.74 -1.35
CA GLY A 415 -12.74 -6.14 -0.22
C GLY A 415 -11.47 -5.44 -0.67
N MET A 416 -11.17 -4.37 0.02
CA MET A 416 -9.97 -3.57 -0.22
C MET A 416 -9.39 -3.18 1.13
N GLU A 417 -8.06 -3.22 1.22
CA GLU A 417 -7.32 -2.78 2.39
C GLU A 417 -6.18 -1.86 1.95
N HIS A 418 -6.02 -0.77 2.66
CA HIS A 418 -4.96 0.19 2.42
C HIS A 418 -4.42 0.73 3.73
N GLY A 419 -3.10 0.69 3.88
CA GLY A 419 -2.40 1.25 5.01
C GLY A 419 -1.21 2.09 4.55
N ASN A 420 -0.99 3.19 5.24
CA ASN A 420 0.19 4.01 5.09
C ASN A 420 0.65 4.47 6.46
N TYR A 421 1.95 4.38 6.71
CA TYR A 421 2.55 4.76 7.98
C TYR A 421 3.85 5.50 7.72
N ASP A 422 4.03 6.65 8.36
CA ASP A 422 5.23 7.49 8.28
C ASP A 422 5.60 7.99 9.68
N LYS A 423 6.78 7.61 10.15
CA LYS A 423 7.31 7.97 11.45
C LYS A 423 8.69 8.63 11.29
N SER A 424 8.88 9.73 11.99
CA SER A 424 10.17 10.33 12.26
C SER A 424 10.19 10.69 13.74
N TRP A 425 11.02 9.99 14.56
CA TRP A 425 10.91 10.03 16.01
C TRP A 425 12.26 9.93 16.69
N VAL A 426 12.58 10.87 17.58
CA VAL A 426 13.74 10.79 18.45
C VAL A 426 13.40 9.89 19.64
N ASN A 427 13.97 8.69 19.69
CA ASN A 427 13.79 7.78 20.82
C ASN A 427 14.65 8.19 22.02
N GLU A 428 15.86 8.65 21.78
CA GLU A 428 16.82 9.10 22.81
C GLU A 428 17.51 10.37 22.33
N GLN A 429 17.32 11.47 23.05
CA GLN A 429 18.00 12.73 22.74
C GLN A 429 19.50 12.62 22.91
N SER A 430 20.26 13.32 22.09
CA SER A 430 21.67 13.55 22.33
C SER A 430 21.87 14.45 23.55
N SER A 431 22.83 14.13 24.40
CA SER A 431 22.98 14.85 25.65
C SER A 431 24.44 14.99 26.12
N ILE A 432 24.70 16.06 26.87
CA ILE A 432 25.89 16.30 27.65
C ILE A 432 25.44 16.60 29.07
N ILE A 433 25.60 15.64 29.98
CA ILE A 433 25.08 15.73 31.36
C ILE A 433 26.22 15.61 32.37
N GLY A 434 26.40 16.67 33.17
CA GLY A 434 27.30 16.65 34.34
C GLY A 434 26.49 16.64 35.63
N LYS A 435 26.34 15.48 36.29
CA LYS A 435 25.48 15.33 37.48
C LYS A 435 25.81 16.32 38.58
N ASN A 436 27.10 16.59 38.80
CA ASN A 436 27.56 17.61 39.72
C ASN A 436 27.87 18.92 39.00
N SER A 437 28.60 18.85 37.87
CA SER A 437 28.96 20.02 37.09
C SER A 437 29.17 19.72 35.61
N ALA A 438 28.69 20.61 34.72
CA ALA A 438 29.03 20.64 33.31
C ALA A 438 29.65 22.01 32.97
N ASN A 439 30.98 22.05 32.80
CA ASN A 439 31.71 23.25 32.39
C ASN A 439 32.05 23.15 30.91
N ILE A 440 31.34 23.91 30.07
CA ILE A 440 31.52 23.88 28.63
C ILE A 440 31.96 25.25 28.14
N THR A 441 33.16 25.29 27.56
CA THR A 441 33.72 26.49 26.94
C THR A 441 33.87 26.27 25.45
N VAL A 442 33.17 27.09 24.67
CA VAL A 442 33.17 27.12 23.22
C VAL A 442 33.63 28.50 22.77
N GLU A 443 34.73 28.56 22.04
CA GLU A 443 35.33 29.86 21.66
C GLU A 443 34.43 30.61 20.68
N GLU A 444 33.89 29.95 19.66
CA GLU A 444 33.10 30.56 18.60
C GLU A 444 31.61 30.26 18.78
N LYS A 445 31.16 29.07 18.34
CA LYS A 445 29.74 28.81 18.18
C LYS A 445 29.27 27.53 18.83
N THR A 446 28.15 27.62 19.56
CA THR A 446 27.37 26.48 20.03
C THR A 446 26.07 26.36 19.22
N ASN A 447 25.80 25.18 18.64
CA ASN A 447 24.57 24.86 17.95
C ASN A 447 23.92 23.62 18.60
N LEU A 448 22.67 23.78 19.10
CA LEU A 448 21.88 22.72 19.74
C LEU A 448 20.64 22.42 18.89
N MET A 449 20.48 21.17 18.49
CA MET A 449 19.29 20.73 17.73
C MET A 449 18.57 19.59 18.47
N GLY A 450 17.45 19.91 19.11
CA GLY A 450 16.64 18.96 19.87
C GLY A 450 17.42 18.17 20.93
N SER A 451 18.41 18.76 21.56
CA SER A 451 19.43 18.11 22.37
C SER A 451 19.55 18.77 23.74
N VAL A 452 20.23 18.11 24.67
CA VAL A 452 20.27 18.51 26.06
C VAL A 452 21.72 18.77 26.55
N ILE A 453 21.95 19.93 27.12
CA ILE A 453 23.08 20.18 27.99
C ILE A 453 22.54 20.39 29.41
N GLY A 454 22.95 19.62 30.39
CA GLY A 454 22.35 19.71 31.72
C GLY A 454 23.12 19.09 32.84
N GLY A 455 22.44 18.96 33.96
CA GLY A 455 22.96 18.41 35.23
C GLY A 455 22.96 19.44 36.36
N GLY A 456 23.80 19.20 37.39
CA GLY A 456 23.77 19.96 38.65
C GLY A 456 24.14 21.43 38.49
N ASN A 457 25.40 21.72 38.20
CA ASN A 457 25.90 23.08 38.01
C ASN A 457 26.42 23.22 36.56
N THR A 458 25.57 23.65 35.69
CA THR A 458 25.88 23.81 34.25
C THR A 458 26.38 25.24 33.97
N ILE A 459 27.56 25.34 33.34
CA ILE A 459 28.11 26.61 32.87
C ILE A 459 28.47 26.44 31.40
N LEU A 460 27.74 27.12 30.51
CA LEU A 460 28.03 27.20 29.08
C LEU A 460 28.62 28.59 28.76
N ARG A 461 29.84 28.64 28.22
CA ARG A 461 30.47 29.84 27.67
C ARG A 461 30.64 29.67 26.19
N THR A 462 30.10 30.58 25.37
CA THR A 462 30.18 30.51 23.91
C THR A 462 30.23 31.90 23.28
N GLY A 463 30.87 32.04 22.12
CA GLY A 463 30.82 33.29 21.38
C GLY A 463 29.44 33.52 20.79
N GLU A 464 28.81 32.49 20.20
CA GLU A 464 27.48 32.52 19.65
C GLU A 464 26.68 31.29 20.10
N LEU A 465 25.34 31.47 20.29
CA LEU A 465 24.44 30.38 20.66
C LEU A 465 23.29 30.29 19.65
N GLU A 466 23.24 29.19 18.87
CA GLU A 466 22.12 28.82 18.06
C GLU A 466 21.39 27.60 18.63
N TYR A 467 20.08 27.55 18.50
CA TYR A 467 19.31 26.40 18.94
C TYR A 467 18.02 26.24 18.16
N SER A 468 17.58 25.01 18.00
CA SER A 468 16.29 24.67 17.40
C SER A 468 15.74 23.39 18.01
N ASP A 469 14.43 23.33 18.10
CA ASP A 469 13.73 22.12 18.52
C ASP A 469 13.59 21.16 17.34
N ILE A 470 13.48 19.86 17.63
CA ILE A 470 13.12 18.84 16.66
C ILE A 470 11.68 18.42 16.92
N HIS A 471 10.86 18.49 15.89
CA HIS A 471 9.47 18.06 15.92
C HIS A 471 9.35 16.66 15.32
N ASP A 472 8.84 15.75 16.13
CA ASP A 472 8.62 14.38 15.74
C ASP A 472 7.18 14.20 15.29
N LYS A 473 7.00 13.30 14.36
CA LYS A 473 5.69 12.83 13.88
C LYS A 473 5.68 11.32 13.81
N ASP A 474 4.56 10.74 14.17
CA ASP A 474 4.26 9.33 14.05
C ASP A 474 2.82 9.22 13.56
N LYS A 475 2.65 9.15 12.23
CA LYS A 475 1.34 9.23 11.57
C LYS A 475 1.13 8.02 10.68
N GLY A 476 -0.02 7.40 10.87
CA GLY A 476 -0.39 6.28 10.05
C GLY A 476 -1.88 6.00 10.10
N TYR A 477 -2.34 5.29 9.10
CA TYR A 477 -3.69 4.74 9.07
C TYR A 477 -3.70 3.40 8.38
N ASN A 478 -4.67 2.58 8.78
CA ASN A 478 -5.06 1.37 8.08
C ASN A 478 -6.58 1.40 7.89
N PHE A 479 -7.00 1.28 6.65
CA PHE A 479 -8.40 1.32 6.26
C PHE A 479 -8.73 0.07 5.46
N GLY A 480 -9.78 -0.62 5.84
CA GLY A 480 -10.31 -1.77 5.13
C GLY A 480 -11.81 -1.62 4.91
N ILE A 481 -12.25 -1.89 3.70
CA ILE A 481 -13.66 -1.96 3.35
C ILE A 481 -13.95 -3.30 2.70
N SER A 482 -15.04 -3.92 3.09
CA SER A 482 -15.52 -5.14 2.48
C SER A 482 -17.02 -5.07 2.28
N GLY A 483 -17.48 -5.64 1.18
CA GLY A 483 -18.91 -5.73 0.90
C GLY A 483 -19.22 -7.04 0.19
N SER A 484 -20.35 -7.64 0.54
CA SER A 484 -20.88 -8.77 -0.18
C SER A 484 -22.39 -8.68 -0.29
N ALA A 485 -22.91 -9.08 -1.44
CA ALA A 485 -24.34 -9.20 -1.66
C ALA A 485 -24.64 -10.61 -2.15
N SER A 486 -25.72 -11.17 -1.66
CA SER A 486 -26.28 -12.41 -2.20
C SER A 486 -27.74 -12.22 -2.52
N PHE A 487 -28.19 -12.85 -3.59
CA PHE A 487 -29.59 -12.92 -3.91
C PHE A 487 -30.00 -14.36 -4.19
N SER A 488 -31.16 -14.73 -3.68
CA SER A 488 -31.69 -16.06 -3.86
C SER A 488 -33.14 -15.99 -4.36
N LYS A 489 -33.46 -16.85 -5.32
CA LYS A 489 -34.82 -17.07 -5.84
C LYS A 489 -35.36 -18.29 -5.12
N LYS A 490 -36.39 -18.08 -4.29
CA LYS A 490 -37.05 -19.14 -3.53
C LYS A 490 -38.48 -19.34 -4.09
N ARG A 491 -38.85 -20.58 -4.28
CA ARG A 491 -40.22 -20.95 -4.62
C ARG A 491 -40.95 -21.31 -3.34
N LYS A 492 -42.06 -20.65 -3.08
CA LYS A 492 -42.99 -20.99 -1.99
C LYS A 492 -44.25 -21.60 -2.57
N TRP A 493 -44.57 -22.83 -2.20
CA TRP A 493 -45.82 -23.45 -2.51
C TRP A 493 -46.87 -22.92 -1.55
N ASP A 494 -47.95 -22.36 -2.08
CA ASP A 494 -49.11 -21.97 -1.30
C ASP A 494 -50.17 -23.08 -1.36
N LYS A 495 -50.43 -23.68 -0.20
CA LYS A 495 -51.39 -24.78 -0.06
C LYS A 495 -52.82 -24.37 -0.35
N ASN A 496 -53.17 -23.10 -0.12
CA ASN A 496 -54.54 -22.60 -0.25
C ASN A 496 -54.88 -22.26 -1.71
N THR A 497 -53.92 -21.73 -2.45
CA THR A 497 -54.08 -21.35 -3.85
C THR A 497 -53.61 -22.42 -4.82
N GLN A 498 -52.93 -23.46 -4.33
CA GLN A 498 -52.29 -24.52 -5.12
C GLN A 498 -51.34 -23.94 -6.20
N THR A 499 -50.73 -22.80 -5.91
CA THR A 499 -49.78 -22.11 -6.81
C THR A 499 -48.42 -21.99 -6.20
N THR A 500 -47.38 -21.97 -7.05
CA THR A 500 -46.00 -21.69 -6.63
C THR A 500 -45.69 -20.22 -6.89
N THR A 501 -45.50 -19.47 -5.80
CA THR A 501 -45.01 -18.09 -5.92
C THR A 501 -43.50 -18.05 -5.84
N GLU A 502 -42.87 -17.31 -6.73
CA GLU A 502 -41.43 -17.05 -6.66
C GLU A 502 -41.16 -15.79 -5.85
N ARG A 503 -40.28 -15.91 -4.88
CA ARG A 503 -39.83 -14.79 -4.04
C ARG A 503 -38.34 -14.61 -4.16
N ILE A 504 -37.87 -13.36 -4.23
CA ILE A 504 -36.47 -13.01 -4.27
C ILE A 504 -36.08 -12.57 -2.86
N ALA A 505 -35.07 -13.20 -2.28
CA ALA A 505 -34.47 -12.76 -1.03
C ALA A 505 -33.07 -12.21 -1.31
N ILE A 506 -32.77 -11.04 -0.78
CA ILE A 506 -31.48 -10.39 -0.91
C ILE A 506 -30.88 -10.27 0.48
N SER A 507 -29.62 -10.67 0.60
CA SER A 507 -28.81 -10.49 1.80
C SER A 507 -27.60 -9.64 1.44
N LYS A 508 -27.28 -8.71 2.31
CA LYS A 508 -26.15 -7.79 2.15
C LYS A 508 -25.32 -7.77 3.41
N ASN A 509 -24.03 -7.84 3.26
CA ASN A 509 -23.08 -7.71 4.34
C ASN A 509 -22.02 -6.68 3.97
N GLY A 510 -21.63 -5.87 4.91
CA GLY A 510 -20.54 -4.93 4.75
C GLY A 510 -19.71 -4.82 6.00
N GLY A 511 -18.45 -4.49 5.81
CA GLY A 511 -17.52 -4.26 6.89
C GLY A 511 -16.61 -3.09 6.59
N LEU A 512 -16.35 -2.30 7.60
CA LEU A 512 -15.36 -1.24 7.58
C LEU A 512 -14.42 -1.46 8.76
N ASN A 513 -13.12 -1.45 8.48
CA ASN A 513 -12.08 -1.47 9.48
C ASN A 513 -11.25 -0.19 9.34
N TYR A 514 -11.02 0.48 10.45
CA TYR A 514 -10.19 1.68 10.48
C TYR A 514 -9.30 1.66 11.70
N GLY A 515 -8.02 1.94 11.52
CA GLY A 515 -7.06 2.20 12.58
C GLY A 515 -6.23 3.41 12.20
N ALA A 516 -5.85 4.22 13.17
CA ALA A 516 -5.02 5.38 12.92
C ALA A 516 -4.13 5.69 14.12
N THR A 517 -2.94 6.16 13.82
CA THR A 517 -2.00 6.73 14.79
C THR A 517 -1.69 8.15 14.36
N ASP A 518 -1.76 9.10 15.29
CA ASP A 518 -1.37 10.49 15.07
C ASP A 518 -0.73 11.00 16.36
N ARG A 519 0.59 10.84 16.44
CA ARG A 519 1.39 11.22 17.59
C ARG A 519 2.39 12.28 17.17
N GLU A 520 2.61 13.22 18.06
CA GLU A 520 3.59 14.29 17.89
C GLU A 520 4.38 14.46 19.19
N GLN A 521 5.66 14.70 19.05
CA GLN A 521 6.58 14.95 20.14
C GLN A 521 7.45 16.15 19.78
N ILE A 522 7.77 16.94 20.77
CA ILE A 522 8.78 17.99 20.68
C ILE A 522 10.01 17.58 21.47
N ASN A 523 11.15 17.65 20.80
CA ASN A 523 12.46 17.49 21.42
C ASN A 523 13.08 18.87 21.48
N ARG A 524 13.03 19.48 22.66
CA ARG A 524 13.50 20.85 22.83
C ARG A 524 15.00 20.88 22.94
N ALA A 525 15.61 21.84 22.28
CA ALA A 525 16.95 22.26 22.60
C ALA A 525 16.92 22.78 24.05
N THR A 526 17.70 22.17 24.94
CA THR A 526 17.61 22.37 26.36
C THR A 526 18.99 22.69 26.96
N ILE A 527 19.07 23.74 27.75
CA ILE A 527 20.18 23.98 28.63
C ILE A 527 19.64 24.02 30.07
N GLY A 528 19.97 23.02 30.88
CA GLY A 528 19.47 22.86 32.25
C GLY A 528 19.76 24.05 33.17
N VAL A 529 19.50 23.88 34.44
CA VAL A 529 19.73 24.93 35.43
C VAL A 529 21.22 25.29 35.50
N GLY A 530 21.55 26.56 35.32
CA GLY A 530 22.94 27.02 35.33
C GLY A 530 23.13 28.34 34.59
N THR A 531 24.39 28.72 34.38
CA THR A 531 24.79 30.02 33.82
C THR A 531 25.10 29.85 32.31
N VAL A 532 24.54 30.69 31.50
CA VAL A 532 24.86 30.79 30.08
C VAL A 532 25.53 32.16 29.83
N ILE A 533 26.70 32.10 29.22
CA ILE A 533 27.52 33.27 28.91
C ILE A 533 27.74 33.30 27.38
N VAL A 534 27.25 34.31 26.73
CA VAL A 534 27.42 34.53 25.29
C VAL A 534 28.21 35.83 25.08
N ASP A 535 29.27 35.75 24.29
CA ASP A 535 30.18 36.89 24.06
C ASP A 535 30.61 37.61 25.37
N GLY A 536 31.03 36.82 26.38
CA GLY A 536 31.47 37.30 27.69
C GLY A 536 30.35 37.85 28.59
N LYS A 537 29.08 37.86 28.17
CA LYS A 537 27.95 38.38 28.94
C LYS A 537 27.05 37.27 29.43
N THR A 538 26.69 37.27 30.71
CA THR A 538 25.67 36.37 31.22
C THR A 538 24.33 36.69 30.60
N VAL A 539 23.69 35.72 29.98
CA VAL A 539 22.41 35.85 29.28
C VAL A 539 21.37 34.87 29.84
N ASN A 540 20.11 35.19 29.64
CA ASN A 540 18.99 34.26 29.86
C ASN A 540 18.32 33.99 28.52
N PRO A 541 18.79 33.02 27.73
CA PRO A 541 18.26 32.75 26.41
C PRO A 541 16.83 32.19 26.51
N ASN A 542 16.03 32.44 25.48
CA ASN A 542 14.70 31.87 25.39
C ASN A 542 14.75 30.40 24.89
N ILE A 543 15.50 29.58 25.61
CA ILE A 543 15.65 28.14 25.40
C ILE A 543 14.99 27.37 26.55
N ASN A 544 14.62 26.13 26.35
CA ASN A 544 14.09 25.31 27.45
C ASN A 544 15.14 25.16 28.55
N ARG A 545 14.73 25.41 29.83
CA ARG A 545 15.56 25.32 31.02
C ARG A 545 15.17 24.15 31.94
N ASP A 546 14.11 23.46 31.61
CA ASP A 546 13.59 22.31 32.36
C ASP A 546 13.94 21.01 31.62
N GLU A 547 14.92 20.29 32.20
CA GLU A 547 15.38 19.02 31.61
C GLU A 547 14.25 17.96 31.54
N ASN A 548 13.25 18.01 32.46
CA ASN A 548 12.10 17.10 32.43
C ASN A 548 11.15 17.40 31.27
N LYS A 549 11.24 18.58 30.68
CA LYS A 549 10.48 18.99 29.50
C LYS A 549 11.30 18.99 28.20
N ALA A 550 12.52 18.46 28.25
CA ALA A 550 13.36 18.38 27.08
C ALA A 550 12.72 17.53 25.97
N GLN A 551 12.03 16.48 26.38
CA GLN A 551 11.27 15.63 25.45
C GLN A 551 9.83 15.51 25.95
N GLU A 552 8.86 15.92 25.13
CA GLU A 552 7.46 15.95 25.54
C GLU A 552 6.56 15.49 24.37
N VAL A 553 5.71 14.51 24.64
CA VAL A 553 4.67 14.10 23.72
C VAL A 553 3.56 15.14 23.76
N THR A 554 3.36 15.88 22.68
CA THR A 554 2.40 16.98 22.58
C THR A 554 1.05 16.51 22.01
N LYS A 555 1.03 15.36 21.38
CA LYS A 555 -0.16 14.73 20.85
C LYS A 555 -0.03 13.22 20.91
N ASP A 556 -1.03 12.53 21.40
CA ASP A 556 -1.08 11.06 21.44
C ASP A 556 -2.49 10.57 21.10
N ILE A 557 -2.77 10.38 19.82
CA ILE A 557 -4.00 9.82 19.32
C ILE A 557 -3.69 8.46 18.72
N ASN A 558 -4.23 7.43 19.33
CA ASN A 558 -4.13 6.06 18.83
C ASN A 558 -5.53 5.45 18.76
N VAL A 559 -5.96 5.09 17.55
CA VAL A 559 -7.19 4.37 17.28
C VAL A 559 -6.81 2.96 16.84
N ASP A 560 -6.76 2.02 17.76
CA ASP A 560 -6.27 0.68 17.51
C ASP A 560 -7.06 -0.03 16.42
N LYS A 561 -8.36 -0.08 16.51
CA LYS A 561 -9.23 -0.61 15.46
C LYS A 561 -10.69 -0.26 15.73
N ILE A 562 -11.31 0.44 14.81
CA ILE A 562 -12.77 0.53 14.72
C ILE A 562 -13.23 -0.47 13.67
N SER A 563 -14.12 -1.38 14.04
CA SER A 563 -14.72 -2.34 13.13
C SER A 563 -16.23 -2.17 13.17
N LEU A 564 -16.80 -1.84 12.02
CA LEU A 564 -18.23 -1.72 11.83
C LEU A 564 -18.68 -2.82 10.88
N GLN A 565 -19.73 -3.54 11.27
CA GLN A 565 -20.32 -4.59 10.45
C GLN A 565 -21.78 -4.27 10.23
N TYR A 566 -22.23 -4.39 9.01
CA TYR A 566 -23.62 -4.23 8.60
C TYR A 566 -24.12 -5.51 7.95
N THR A 567 -25.31 -5.94 8.36
CA THR A 567 -26.00 -7.08 7.75
C THR A 567 -27.46 -6.74 7.54
N ASP A 568 -27.95 -6.85 6.31
CA ASP A 568 -29.36 -6.69 5.96
C ASP A 568 -29.88 -7.95 5.25
N ASN A 569 -30.90 -8.59 5.79
CA ASN A 569 -31.48 -9.83 5.29
C ASN A 569 -32.95 -9.63 4.92
N ARG A 570 -33.31 -8.53 4.25
CA ARG A 570 -34.71 -8.26 3.86
C ARG A 570 -35.22 -9.29 2.84
N ARG A 571 -36.49 -9.63 2.98
CA ARG A 571 -37.19 -10.54 2.09
C ARG A 571 -38.21 -9.74 1.29
N ASP A 572 -38.41 -10.10 0.03
CA ASP A 572 -39.42 -9.55 -0.90
C ASP A 572 -39.04 -8.22 -1.60
N TRP A 573 -38.35 -8.34 -2.70
CA TRP A 573 -37.97 -7.22 -3.55
C TRP A 573 -38.34 -7.49 -5.03
N SER A 574 -38.79 -6.45 -5.75
CA SER A 574 -38.97 -6.50 -7.20
C SER A 574 -37.61 -6.31 -7.94
N LEU A 575 -37.52 -6.83 -9.16
CA LEU A 575 -36.28 -6.79 -9.95
C LEU A 575 -35.78 -5.35 -10.23
N GLY A 576 -36.67 -4.35 -10.30
CA GLY A 576 -36.32 -2.94 -10.52
C GLY A 576 -35.65 -2.27 -9.35
N SER A 577 -35.76 -2.84 -8.13
CA SER A 577 -35.17 -2.30 -6.91
C SER A 577 -33.72 -2.77 -6.62
N VAL A 578 -33.15 -3.65 -7.46
CA VAL A 578 -31.78 -4.16 -7.25
C VAL A 578 -30.74 -3.04 -7.38
N GLN A 579 -30.96 -2.08 -8.26
CA GLN A 579 -30.08 -0.93 -8.45
C GLN A 579 -30.15 0.03 -7.26
N ASP A 580 -31.37 0.32 -6.79
CA ASP A 580 -31.61 1.14 -5.61
C ASP A 580 -31.03 0.48 -4.35
N ILE A 581 -31.10 -0.84 -4.28
CA ILE A 581 -30.57 -1.64 -3.17
C ILE A 581 -29.04 -1.60 -3.12
N LEU A 582 -28.37 -1.72 -4.26
CA LEU A 582 -26.90 -1.66 -4.30
C LEU A 582 -26.40 -0.24 -4.06
N GLY A 583 -27.14 0.80 -4.49
CA GLY A 583 -26.88 2.19 -4.13
C GLY A 583 -27.05 2.45 -2.64
N GLU A 584 -28.15 1.96 -2.06
CA GLU A 584 -28.42 2.04 -0.61
C GLU A 584 -27.41 1.23 0.21
N TYR A 585 -26.89 0.14 -0.36
CA TYR A 585 -25.86 -0.70 0.24
C TYR A 585 -24.51 0.02 0.37
N LEU A 586 -24.00 0.61 -0.70
CA LEU A 586 -22.76 1.40 -0.65
C LEU A 586 -22.92 2.62 0.25
N LYS A 587 -24.13 3.20 0.29
CA LYS A 587 -24.46 4.28 1.21
C LYS A 587 -24.37 3.86 2.67
N ASN A 588 -25.04 2.78 3.07
CA ASN A 588 -25.13 2.36 4.47
C ASN A 588 -23.83 1.74 5.00
N ILE A 589 -22.96 1.20 4.12
CA ILE A 589 -21.71 0.54 4.50
C ILE A 589 -20.51 1.47 4.44
N VAL A 590 -20.50 2.40 3.47
CA VAL A 590 -19.34 3.29 3.27
C VAL A 590 -19.60 4.65 3.91
N ILE A 591 -20.76 5.23 3.64
CA ILE A 591 -21.02 6.64 3.97
C ILE A 591 -21.47 6.82 5.41
N GLU A 592 -22.45 6.09 5.90
CA GLU A 592 -22.92 6.24 7.29
C GLU A 592 -21.84 5.94 8.34
N PRO A 593 -21.03 4.86 8.19
CA PRO A 593 -19.93 4.63 9.12
C PRO A 593 -18.81 5.68 9.02
N ILE A 594 -18.50 6.18 7.81
CA ILE A 594 -17.52 7.27 7.64
C ILE A 594 -18.05 8.55 8.29
N GLU A 595 -19.32 8.84 8.18
CA GLU A 595 -19.90 10.04 8.80
C GLU A 595 -19.96 9.91 10.32
N GLU A 596 -20.34 8.76 10.86
CA GLU A 596 -20.31 8.52 12.30
C GLU A 596 -18.89 8.64 12.86
N LEU A 597 -17.90 8.09 12.15
CA LEU A 597 -16.48 8.24 12.46
C LEU A 597 -16.05 9.71 12.37
N ASN A 598 -16.47 10.39 11.33
CA ASN A 598 -16.16 11.79 11.08
C ASN A 598 -16.78 12.72 12.15
N GLN A 599 -18.02 12.50 12.58
CA GLN A 599 -18.62 13.22 13.68
C GLN A 599 -17.88 12.97 15.00
N LYS A 600 -17.43 11.72 15.27
CA LYS A 600 -16.67 11.36 16.47
C LYS A 600 -15.25 11.92 16.46
N LEU A 601 -14.57 11.97 15.31
CA LEU A 601 -13.16 12.35 15.19
C LEU A 601 -12.95 13.75 14.61
N LYS A 602 -14.01 14.48 14.23
CA LYS A 602 -13.97 15.79 13.55
C LYS A 602 -13.05 15.78 12.30
N LEU A 603 -13.14 14.72 11.51
CA LEU A 603 -12.27 14.50 10.35
C LEU A 603 -12.47 15.58 9.28
N TYR A 604 -13.66 16.17 9.13
CA TYR A 604 -13.96 17.28 8.19
C TYR A 604 -13.10 18.52 8.41
N GLU A 605 -12.71 18.77 9.65
CA GLU A 605 -11.86 19.91 9.98
C GLU A 605 -10.38 19.66 9.65
N LYS A 606 -9.99 18.38 9.49
CA LYS A 606 -8.59 17.95 9.41
C LYS A 606 -8.12 17.51 8.02
N TYR A 607 -9.03 17.10 7.12
CA TYR A 607 -8.63 16.56 5.82
C TYR A 607 -9.02 17.46 4.67
N ASP A 608 -8.01 17.81 3.84
CA ASP A 608 -8.15 18.75 2.73
C ASP A 608 -8.95 18.20 1.53
N PHE A 609 -9.24 16.90 1.44
CA PHE A 609 -9.95 16.33 0.30
C PHE A 609 -11.41 16.81 0.14
N PHE A 610 -12.06 17.26 1.22
CA PHE A 610 -13.37 17.93 1.12
C PHE A 610 -13.26 19.41 0.68
N LYS A 611 -12.05 19.92 0.62
CA LYS A 611 -11.75 21.28 0.18
C LYS A 611 -11.24 21.31 -1.26
N SER A 612 -11.30 20.16 -1.97
CA SER A 612 -10.91 20.09 -3.38
C SER A 612 -11.66 21.13 -4.20
N ASN A 613 -10.94 21.79 -5.09
CA ASN A 613 -11.48 22.76 -6.03
C ASN A 613 -11.52 22.12 -7.41
N THR A 614 -12.34 22.67 -8.29
CA THR A 614 -12.37 22.28 -9.70
C THR A 614 -12.06 23.52 -10.56
N PRO A 615 -10.77 23.92 -10.62
CA PRO A 615 -10.38 25.06 -11.45
C PRO A 615 -10.74 24.82 -12.91
N ARG A 616 -11.11 25.89 -13.60
CA ARG A 616 -11.55 25.88 -14.99
C ARG A 616 -10.52 26.55 -15.85
N TYR A 617 -10.25 25.95 -17.01
CA TYR A 617 -9.29 26.47 -17.96
C TYR A 617 -9.92 26.59 -19.34
N LYS A 618 -9.64 27.70 -20.01
CA LYS A 618 -9.89 27.88 -21.43
C LYS A 618 -8.70 27.34 -22.19
N TYR A 619 -8.93 26.38 -23.08
CA TYR A 619 -7.91 25.75 -23.89
C TYR A 619 -8.24 25.91 -25.38
N VAL A 620 -7.29 26.35 -26.18
CA VAL A 620 -7.47 26.62 -27.60
C VAL A 620 -6.50 25.82 -28.43
N VAL A 621 -7.04 25.11 -29.41
CA VAL A 621 -6.25 24.41 -30.45
C VAL A 621 -6.59 25.00 -31.81
N GLU A 622 -5.59 25.37 -32.56
CA GLU A 622 -5.71 25.97 -33.88
C GLU A 622 -4.97 25.12 -34.90
N LYS A 623 -5.54 25.03 -36.11
CA LYS A 623 -4.84 24.49 -37.26
C LYS A 623 -4.69 25.61 -38.28
N ASP A 624 -3.45 26.03 -38.54
CA ASP A 624 -3.17 27.11 -39.43
C ASP A 624 -3.49 26.76 -40.92
N LEU A 625 -3.34 27.70 -41.84
CA LEU A 625 -3.61 27.46 -43.26
C LEU A 625 -2.64 26.49 -43.88
N ASP A 626 -1.43 26.35 -43.32
CA ASP A 626 -0.40 25.40 -43.78
C ASP A 626 -0.66 23.98 -43.23
N GLY A 627 -1.53 23.84 -42.23
CA GLY A 627 -1.90 22.57 -41.61
C GLY A 627 -1.16 22.28 -40.31
N ASN A 628 -0.34 23.22 -39.79
CA ASN A 628 0.36 23.04 -38.51
C ASN A 628 -0.61 23.21 -37.36
N ILE A 629 -0.43 22.38 -36.31
CA ILE A 629 -1.23 22.43 -35.09
C ILE A 629 -0.56 23.35 -34.08
N ILE A 630 -1.28 24.40 -33.67
CA ILE A 630 -0.86 25.36 -32.66
C ILE A 630 -1.72 25.10 -31.41
N ARG A 631 -1.07 24.78 -30.29
CA ARG A 631 -1.69 24.60 -28.96
C ARG A 631 -1.36 25.80 -28.10
N HIS A 632 -2.39 26.57 -27.74
CA HIS A 632 -2.22 27.70 -26.83
C HIS A 632 -2.14 27.24 -25.38
N ASP A 633 -1.35 27.92 -24.56
CA ASP A 633 -1.29 27.64 -23.13
C ASP A 633 -2.69 27.79 -22.49
N PRO A 634 -3.09 26.86 -21.59
CA PRO A 634 -4.40 26.92 -20.96
C PRO A 634 -4.50 28.15 -20.04
N GLU A 635 -5.51 28.96 -20.25
CA GLU A 635 -5.81 30.14 -19.44
C GLU A 635 -6.76 29.77 -18.29
N ARG A 636 -6.35 30.02 -17.04
CA ARG A 636 -7.23 29.83 -15.89
C ARG A 636 -8.34 30.84 -15.86
N LEU A 637 -9.58 30.35 -15.82
CA LEU A 637 -10.78 31.19 -15.77
C LEU A 637 -11.13 31.58 -14.33
N ALA A 638 -11.77 32.75 -14.18
CA ALA A 638 -12.34 33.18 -12.89
C ALA A 638 -13.52 32.26 -12.49
N ASP A 639 -13.80 32.16 -11.18
CA ASP A 639 -14.84 31.26 -10.65
C ASP A 639 -16.26 31.66 -11.11
N ASN A 640 -16.48 32.87 -11.51
CA ASN A 640 -17.72 33.40 -12.07
C ASN A 640 -17.69 33.67 -13.59
N ALA A 641 -16.75 33.03 -14.30
CA ALA A 641 -16.60 33.20 -15.73
C ALA A 641 -17.87 32.78 -16.49
N ILE A 642 -18.27 33.65 -17.44
CA ILE A 642 -19.36 33.40 -18.37
C ILE A 642 -18.74 32.93 -19.68
N PHE A 643 -19.14 31.74 -20.14
CA PHE A 643 -18.60 31.10 -21.33
C PHE A 643 -19.26 31.67 -22.61
N ASP A 644 -18.61 31.49 -23.74
CA ASP A 644 -19.22 31.81 -25.04
C ASP A 644 -20.34 30.81 -25.37
N LYS A 645 -21.35 31.24 -26.12
CA LYS A 645 -22.42 30.35 -26.58
C LYS A 645 -21.87 29.30 -27.53
N GLY A 646 -22.23 28.04 -27.29
CA GLY A 646 -21.73 26.90 -28.06
C GLY A 646 -20.42 26.29 -27.52
N SER A 647 -20.03 26.66 -26.29
CA SER A 647 -18.85 26.11 -25.64
C SER A 647 -18.89 24.58 -25.55
N VAL A 648 -17.72 23.99 -25.65
CA VAL A 648 -17.48 22.56 -25.43
C VAL A 648 -16.75 22.41 -24.09
N ALA A 649 -17.34 21.65 -23.18
CA ALA A 649 -16.80 21.46 -21.83
C ALA A 649 -16.37 20.01 -21.58
N HIS A 650 -15.35 19.86 -20.77
CA HIS A 650 -14.81 18.57 -20.35
C HIS A 650 -14.46 18.58 -18.87
N ILE A 651 -14.78 17.47 -18.16
CA ILE A 651 -14.36 17.24 -16.79
C ILE A 651 -13.64 15.90 -16.68
N ASN A 652 -12.40 15.95 -16.19
CA ASN A 652 -11.54 14.76 -16.07
C ASN A 652 -11.87 13.86 -14.88
N GLY A 653 -11.30 12.66 -14.90
CA GLY A 653 -11.42 11.67 -13.83
C GLY A 653 -10.41 11.83 -12.69
N MET A 654 -10.36 10.82 -11.83
CA MET A 654 -9.36 10.71 -10.75
C MET A 654 -7.94 10.59 -11.32
N ASN A 655 -6.98 11.10 -10.57
CA ASN A 655 -5.55 10.90 -10.82
C ASN A 655 -5.06 11.45 -12.17
N THR A 656 -5.75 12.44 -12.72
CA THR A 656 -5.39 13.10 -13.96
C THR A 656 -4.92 14.51 -13.70
N ASP A 657 -3.75 14.86 -14.21
CA ASP A 657 -3.27 16.23 -14.22
C ASP A 657 -3.89 17.07 -15.37
N LEU A 658 -3.65 18.36 -15.37
CA LEU A 658 -4.18 19.25 -16.40
C LEU A 658 -3.70 18.85 -17.80
N SER A 659 -2.44 18.48 -17.96
CA SER A 659 -1.88 18.05 -19.25
C SER A 659 -2.62 16.87 -19.84
N TYR A 660 -2.95 15.90 -19.00
CA TYR A 660 -3.71 14.71 -19.41
C TYR A 660 -5.15 15.09 -19.79
N ALA A 661 -5.80 15.98 -19.02
CA ALA A 661 -7.15 16.44 -19.32
C ALA A 661 -7.23 17.20 -20.65
N LEU A 662 -6.20 17.99 -21.01
CA LEU A 662 -6.11 18.66 -22.31
C LEU A 662 -5.95 17.65 -23.46
N ASP A 663 -5.12 16.62 -23.27
CA ASP A 663 -4.93 15.55 -24.25
C ASP A 663 -6.23 14.73 -24.46
N GLU A 664 -6.98 14.46 -23.39
CA GLU A 664 -8.30 13.79 -23.48
C GLU A 664 -9.28 14.59 -24.32
N VAL A 665 -9.36 15.90 -24.12
CA VAL A 665 -10.23 16.78 -24.88
C VAL A 665 -9.89 16.77 -26.37
N GLU A 666 -8.63 16.87 -26.74
CA GLU A 666 -8.21 16.80 -28.14
C GLU A 666 -8.61 15.47 -28.77
N ARG A 667 -8.33 14.37 -28.10
CA ARG A 667 -8.64 13.01 -28.55
C ARG A 667 -10.15 12.81 -28.75
N GLN A 668 -10.96 13.27 -27.82
CA GLN A 668 -12.40 13.10 -27.90
C GLN A 668 -13.06 13.93 -29.01
N HIS A 669 -12.59 15.16 -29.19
CA HIS A 669 -13.29 16.12 -30.04
C HIS A 669 -12.62 16.41 -31.39
N LEU A 670 -11.29 16.23 -31.50
CA LEU A 670 -10.55 16.64 -32.69
C LEU A 670 -9.97 15.47 -33.49
N MET A 671 -9.92 14.25 -32.95
CA MET A 671 -9.42 13.06 -33.65
C MET A 671 -10.54 12.22 -34.19
N GLU A 672 -10.42 11.72 -35.40
CA GLU A 672 -11.32 10.75 -36.00
C GLU A 672 -10.78 9.34 -35.83
N ASN A 673 -9.47 9.21 -35.93
CA ASN A 673 -8.74 7.95 -35.78
C ASN A 673 -7.61 8.13 -34.76
N LEU A 674 -7.71 7.40 -33.66
CA LEU A 674 -6.75 7.53 -32.55
C LEU A 674 -5.40 6.88 -32.80
N GLU A 675 -5.31 6.04 -33.86
CA GLU A 675 -4.06 5.39 -34.28
C GLU A 675 -3.10 6.36 -34.94
N ASP A 676 -3.61 7.39 -35.62
CA ASP A 676 -2.81 8.30 -36.45
C ASP A 676 -2.41 9.59 -35.70
N TYR A 677 -2.90 9.83 -34.50
CA TYR A 677 -2.67 11.06 -33.71
C TYR A 677 -2.93 12.36 -34.50
N GLU A 678 -3.67 12.29 -35.60
CA GLU A 678 -4.01 13.45 -36.38
C GLU A 678 -5.29 14.11 -35.87
N LEU A 679 -5.25 15.42 -35.69
CA LEU A 679 -6.44 16.22 -35.40
C LEU A 679 -7.28 16.39 -36.69
N SER A 680 -7.78 15.28 -37.21
CA SER A 680 -8.44 15.20 -38.53
C SER A 680 -9.77 15.95 -38.58
N LYS A 681 -10.45 16.10 -37.42
CA LYS A 681 -11.70 16.85 -37.31
C LYS A 681 -11.49 18.37 -37.25
N LEU A 682 -10.27 18.85 -37.12
CA LEU A 682 -9.95 20.28 -37.12
C LEU A 682 -9.56 20.73 -38.53
N GLU A 683 -10.38 21.53 -39.13
CA GLU A 683 -10.14 22.07 -40.50
C GLU A 683 -9.02 23.11 -40.51
N ARG A 684 -8.32 23.26 -41.65
CA ARG A 684 -7.30 24.28 -41.84
C ARG A 684 -7.87 25.68 -41.70
N GLY A 685 -7.15 26.59 -41.04
CA GLY A 685 -7.56 27.95 -40.77
C GLY A 685 -8.66 28.06 -39.70
N LYS A 686 -8.92 26.99 -38.93
CA LYS A 686 -9.91 26.99 -37.84
C LYS A 686 -9.27 26.78 -36.48
N LYS A 687 -9.89 27.37 -35.47
CA LYS A 687 -9.58 27.13 -34.06
C LYS A 687 -10.75 26.52 -33.35
N LYS A 688 -10.48 25.69 -32.33
CA LYS A 688 -11.48 25.12 -31.43
C LYS A 688 -11.13 25.49 -30.01
N GLU A 689 -12.11 25.95 -29.26
CA GLU A 689 -11.98 26.31 -27.86
C GLU A 689 -12.70 25.32 -26.99
N PHE A 690 -12.08 25.00 -25.84
CA PHE A 690 -12.59 24.05 -24.85
C PHE A 690 -12.56 24.68 -23.46
N ILE A 691 -13.54 24.33 -22.65
CA ILE A 691 -13.55 24.62 -21.21
C ILE A 691 -13.21 23.34 -20.47
N VAL A 692 -12.07 23.29 -19.83
CA VAL A 692 -11.59 22.12 -19.09
C VAL A 692 -11.75 22.36 -17.59
N PHE A 693 -12.57 21.55 -16.96
CA PHE A 693 -12.72 21.48 -15.51
C PHE A 693 -11.69 20.49 -15.00
N GLN A 694 -10.69 20.98 -14.34
CA GLN A 694 -9.68 20.11 -13.74
C GLN A 694 -10.14 19.62 -12.38
N ASN A 695 -10.47 18.36 -12.27
CA ASN A 695 -10.67 17.71 -10.98
C ASN A 695 -9.30 17.53 -10.29
N GLU A 696 -9.04 18.29 -9.23
CA GLU A 696 -7.81 18.16 -8.44
C GLU A 696 -7.81 16.83 -7.71
N THR A 697 -6.74 16.05 -7.89
CA THR A 697 -6.58 14.77 -7.21
C THR A 697 -5.85 14.92 -5.89
N HIS A 698 -6.36 14.25 -4.85
CA HIS A 698 -5.73 14.14 -3.52
C HIS A 698 -5.24 12.73 -3.24
N GLY A 699 -5.11 11.94 -4.30
CA GLY A 699 -4.72 10.52 -4.29
C GLY A 699 -5.92 9.58 -4.35
N ASN A 700 -5.69 8.40 -4.91
CA ASN A 700 -6.74 7.42 -5.28
C ASN A 700 -7.80 7.16 -4.20
N TRP A 701 -7.42 7.20 -2.92
CA TRP A 701 -8.33 6.93 -1.80
C TRP A 701 -9.20 8.13 -1.45
N SER A 702 -8.62 9.31 -1.38
CA SER A 702 -9.35 10.53 -1.11
C SER A 702 -10.40 10.78 -2.19
N ASP A 703 -10.01 10.60 -3.45
CA ASP A 703 -10.87 10.77 -4.60
C ASP A 703 -11.99 9.70 -4.65
N LEU A 704 -11.69 8.45 -4.21
CA LEU A 704 -12.70 7.40 -4.11
C LEU A 704 -13.73 7.68 -3.02
N VAL A 705 -13.29 8.17 -1.85
CA VAL A 705 -14.18 8.54 -0.73
C VAL A 705 -15.04 9.74 -1.11
N GLU A 706 -14.45 10.77 -1.73
CA GLU A 706 -15.17 11.92 -2.26
C GLU A 706 -16.22 11.48 -3.29
N SER A 707 -15.84 10.61 -4.22
CA SER A 707 -16.73 10.04 -5.23
C SER A 707 -17.90 9.25 -4.63
N ALA A 708 -17.63 8.43 -3.61
CA ALA A 708 -18.68 7.67 -2.93
C ALA A 708 -19.63 8.61 -2.19
N TYR A 709 -19.10 9.66 -1.60
CA TYR A 709 -19.85 10.68 -0.88
C TYR A 709 -20.79 11.46 -1.81
N ASP A 710 -20.26 12.01 -2.91
CA ASP A 710 -21.03 12.74 -3.90
C ASP A 710 -22.07 11.86 -4.62
N LYS A 711 -21.75 10.58 -4.84
CA LYS A 711 -22.66 9.65 -5.51
C LYS A 711 -23.83 9.23 -4.66
N PHE A 712 -23.62 8.90 -3.41
CA PHE A 712 -24.63 8.21 -2.58
C PHE A 712 -25.31 9.12 -1.57
N GLY A 713 -24.68 10.21 -1.11
CA GLY A 713 -25.25 11.14 -0.15
C GLY A 713 -25.87 10.46 1.08
N ILE A 714 -26.42 11.23 2.01
CA ILE A 714 -27.08 10.71 3.20
C ILE A 714 -28.58 11.05 3.15
N LYS A 715 -29.43 10.02 3.15
CA LYS A 715 -30.88 10.22 3.26
C LYS A 715 -31.26 10.52 4.72
N GLY A 716 -32.00 11.62 4.93
CA GLY A 716 -32.57 11.98 6.23
C GLY A 716 -31.94 13.19 6.93
N LYS A 717 -30.78 13.67 6.46
CA LYS A 717 -30.20 14.97 6.79
C LYS A 717 -29.81 15.64 5.49
N ARG A 718 -29.58 16.96 5.48
CA ARG A 718 -29.14 17.69 4.30
C ARG A 718 -28.00 16.94 3.62
N LYS A 719 -28.14 16.65 2.32
CA LYS A 719 -27.10 16.07 1.52
C LYS A 719 -25.90 17.02 1.54
N ILE A 720 -24.72 16.50 1.87
CA ILE A 720 -23.50 17.27 1.86
C ILE A 720 -22.82 16.97 0.53
N TYR A 721 -22.44 17.99 -0.20
CA TYR A 721 -21.75 17.88 -1.48
C TYR A 721 -20.29 18.31 -1.31
N SER A 722 -19.35 17.70 -2.02
CA SER A 722 -17.96 18.17 -2.08
C SER A 722 -17.90 19.60 -2.62
N ASN A 723 -16.81 20.32 -2.33
CA ASN A 723 -16.62 21.64 -2.92
C ASN A 723 -16.49 21.54 -4.44
N ALA A 724 -15.81 20.52 -4.94
CA ALA A 724 -15.69 20.26 -6.37
C ALA A 724 -17.06 20.09 -7.05
N ALA A 725 -17.96 19.28 -6.49
CA ALA A 725 -19.32 19.13 -7.01
C ALA A 725 -20.09 20.46 -6.98
N LYS A 726 -20.00 21.23 -5.89
CA LYS A 726 -20.66 22.55 -5.79
C LYS A 726 -20.17 23.53 -6.85
N GLU A 727 -18.85 23.59 -7.06
CA GLU A 727 -18.26 24.49 -8.07
C GLU A 727 -18.66 24.09 -9.50
N VAL A 728 -18.70 22.79 -9.80
CA VAL A 728 -19.22 22.31 -11.07
C VAL A 728 -20.69 22.72 -11.23
N GLY A 729 -21.53 22.48 -10.24
CA GLY A 729 -22.94 22.86 -10.26
C GLY A 729 -23.16 24.38 -10.46
N GLU A 730 -22.50 25.23 -9.69
CA GLU A 730 -22.60 26.69 -9.82
C GLU A 730 -22.15 27.17 -11.21
N THR A 731 -21.07 26.59 -11.74
CA THR A 731 -20.59 26.92 -13.07
C THR A 731 -21.59 26.51 -14.16
N MET A 732 -22.20 25.34 -14.02
CA MET A 732 -23.25 24.86 -14.92
C MET A 732 -24.48 25.80 -14.88
N TYR A 733 -24.88 26.20 -13.68
CA TYR A 733 -26.00 27.15 -13.52
C TYR A 733 -25.72 28.51 -14.12
N LEU A 734 -24.56 29.09 -13.89
CA LEU A 734 -24.15 30.36 -14.47
C LEU A 734 -24.10 30.31 -16.00
N ASN A 735 -23.77 29.16 -16.58
CA ASN A 735 -23.61 28.95 -18.02
C ASN A 735 -24.66 28.02 -18.63
N ARG A 736 -25.86 27.96 -18.07
CA ARG A 736 -26.93 27.00 -18.33
C ARG A 736 -27.45 26.94 -19.78
N ASP A 737 -27.26 28.03 -20.56
CA ASP A 737 -27.63 28.10 -21.97
C ASP A 737 -26.41 28.27 -22.92
N ARG A 738 -25.19 27.99 -22.42
CA ARG A 738 -23.96 28.32 -23.14
C ARG A 738 -23.12 27.16 -23.53
N ILE A 739 -23.27 26.03 -22.83
CA ILE A 739 -22.52 24.80 -23.10
C ILE A 739 -23.34 23.90 -24.02
N ASP A 740 -22.82 23.68 -25.21
CA ASP A 740 -23.49 22.81 -26.22
C ASP A 740 -23.08 21.34 -26.11
N ASP A 741 -21.84 21.06 -25.68
CA ASP A 741 -21.28 19.73 -25.63
C ASP A 741 -20.53 19.54 -24.32
N PHE A 742 -20.84 18.47 -23.58
CA PHE A 742 -20.23 18.21 -22.28
C PHE A 742 -19.71 16.77 -22.20
N THR A 743 -18.42 16.64 -21.98
CA THR A 743 -17.77 15.35 -21.78
C THR A 743 -17.39 15.14 -20.32
N MET A 744 -17.78 14.00 -19.76
CA MET A 744 -17.51 13.61 -18.38
C MET A 744 -16.74 12.30 -18.36
N PHE A 745 -15.60 12.27 -17.69
CA PHE A 745 -14.80 11.08 -17.55
C PHE A 745 -14.71 10.61 -16.10
N SER A 746 -14.95 9.31 -15.84
CA SER A 746 -14.78 8.68 -14.54
C SER A 746 -15.47 9.44 -13.40
N GLN A 747 -14.71 9.90 -12.38
CA GLN A 747 -15.20 10.70 -11.26
C GLN A 747 -15.89 11.99 -11.71
N GLY A 748 -15.50 12.56 -12.83
CA GLY A 748 -16.16 13.72 -13.40
C GLY A 748 -17.67 13.53 -13.62
N ASN A 749 -18.12 12.32 -13.94
CA ASN A 749 -19.56 11.99 -13.99
C ASN A 749 -20.25 12.15 -12.62
N ILE A 750 -19.56 11.82 -11.54
CA ILE A 750 -20.09 11.94 -10.18
C ILE A 750 -20.19 13.38 -9.76
N GLN A 751 -19.11 14.15 -9.92
CA GLN A 751 -19.05 15.57 -9.56
C GLN A 751 -20.07 16.38 -10.35
N TRP A 752 -20.19 16.10 -11.64
CA TRP A 752 -21.19 16.74 -12.49
C TRP A 752 -22.61 16.47 -11.99
N ARG A 753 -23.00 15.21 -11.76
CA ARG A 753 -24.34 14.87 -11.28
C ARG A 753 -24.63 15.38 -9.89
N ALA A 754 -23.66 15.25 -8.95
CA ALA A 754 -23.80 15.78 -7.61
C ALA A 754 -23.92 17.33 -7.61
N GLY A 755 -23.21 17.99 -8.51
CA GLY A 755 -23.32 19.43 -8.73
C GLY A 755 -24.70 19.86 -9.21
N LEU A 756 -25.31 19.12 -10.14
CA LEU A 756 -26.68 19.37 -10.58
C LEU A 756 -27.71 19.16 -9.46
N GLU A 757 -27.57 18.07 -8.72
CA GLU A 757 -28.43 17.83 -7.55
C GLU A 757 -28.28 18.92 -6.48
N TYR A 758 -27.07 19.45 -6.26
CA TYR A 758 -26.84 20.60 -5.39
C TYR A 758 -27.53 21.87 -5.89
N ILE A 759 -27.50 22.14 -7.19
CA ILE A 759 -28.16 23.31 -7.80
C ILE A 759 -29.68 23.20 -7.65
N GLU A 760 -30.24 22.01 -7.86
CA GLU A 760 -31.67 21.76 -7.66
C GLU A 760 -32.09 21.96 -6.20
N GLU A 761 -31.28 21.51 -5.23
CA GLU A 761 -31.54 21.74 -3.80
C GLU A 761 -31.44 23.24 -3.44
N LYS A 762 -30.49 23.96 -4.04
CA LYS A 762 -30.23 25.38 -3.73
C LYS A 762 -31.24 26.33 -4.34
N TYR A 763 -31.62 26.12 -5.60
CA TYR A 763 -32.43 27.05 -6.38
C TYR A 763 -33.86 26.57 -6.62
N GLY A 764 -34.19 25.36 -6.28
CA GLY A 764 -35.53 24.78 -6.35
C GLY A 764 -35.72 23.76 -7.46
N GLU A 765 -36.79 22.97 -7.35
CA GLU A 765 -37.21 21.98 -8.32
C GLU A 765 -37.55 22.63 -9.67
N GLY A 766 -37.12 22.02 -10.78
CA GLY A 766 -37.31 22.54 -12.14
C GLY A 766 -36.13 23.37 -12.68
N ILE A 767 -35.19 23.80 -11.84
CA ILE A 767 -34.04 24.63 -12.30
C ILE A 767 -33.19 23.93 -13.32
N LEU A 768 -33.13 22.60 -13.29
CA LEU A 768 -32.33 21.80 -14.22
C LEU A 768 -32.90 21.83 -15.66
N GLU A 769 -34.17 22.13 -15.85
CA GLU A 769 -34.80 22.31 -17.17
C GLU A 769 -34.20 23.52 -17.92
N GLU A 770 -33.65 24.49 -17.18
CA GLU A 770 -32.95 25.66 -17.75
C GLU A 770 -31.53 25.32 -18.23
N ILE A 771 -30.94 24.20 -17.76
CA ILE A 771 -29.60 23.79 -18.14
C ILE A 771 -29.69 22.94 -19.42
N THR A 772 -29.60 23.60 -20.58
CA THR A 772 -29.74 22.95 -21.88
C THR A 772 -28.38 22.64 -22.48
N ILE A 773 -28.08 21.34 -22.63
CA ILE A 773 -26.90 20.82 -23.31
C ILE A 773 -27.34 20.02 -24.50
N LYS A 774 -26.67 20.19 -25.66
CA LYS A 774 -27.07 19.51 -26.90
C LYS A 774 -26.47 18.10 -26.99
N LYS A 775 -25.27 17.90 -26.44
CA LYS A 775 -24.57 16.61 -26.48
C LYS A 775 -23.94 16.26 -25.15
N TYR A 776 -24.10 15.01 -24.76
CA TYR A 776 -23.52 14.43 -23.55
C TYR A 776 -22.63 13.25 -23.88
N HIS A 777 -21.39 13.28 -23.40
CA HIS A 777 -20.46 12.16 -23.50
C HIS A 777 -20.08 11.68 -22.10
N SER A 778 -20.44 10.45 -21.79
CA SER A 778 -20.12 9.79 -20.51
C SER A 778 -19.15 8.64 -20.75
N LEU A 779 -17.93 8.81 -20.25
CA LEU A 779 -16.82 7.87 -20.48
C LEU A 779 -16.42 7.24 -19.16
N GLY A 780 -16.34 5.90 -19.13
CA GLY A 780 -15.94 5.18 -17.93
C GLY A 780 -16.83 5.49 -16.71
N SER A 781 -18.15 5.53 -16.90
CA SER A 781 -19.10 6.04 -15.92
C SER A 781 -19.21 5.15 -14.68
N PRO A 782 -19.07 5.70 -13.48
CA PRO A 782 -19.44 5.02 -12.24
C PRO A 782 -20.95 5.04 -11.97
N TYR A 783 -21.77 5.62 -12.83
CA TYR A 783 -23.23 5.49 -12.82
C TYR A 783 -23.70 4.44 -13.84
N ASN A 784 -24.81 3.79 -13.53
CA ASN A 784 -25.46 2.95 -14.53
C ASN A 784 -25.89 3.78 -15.74
N ALA A 785 -25.61 3.30 -16.94
CA ALA A 785 -25.89 4.03 -18.17
C ALA A 785 -27.39 4.31 -18.33
N LYS A 786 -28.26 3.38 -17.95
CA LYS A 786 -29.70 3.54 -17.94
C LYS A 786 -30.13 4.66 -16.99
N ASP A 787 -29.61 4.66 -15.76
CA ASP A 787 -29.94 5.69 -14.75
C ASP A 787 -29.50 7.09 -15.19
N LEU A 788 -28.36 7.19 -15.88
CA LEU A 788 -27.90 8.46 -16.43
C LEU A 788 -28.85 8.98 -17.51
N ILE A 789 -29.26 8.11 -18.43
CA ILE A 789 -30.20 8.48 -19.50
C ILE A 789 -31.57 8.89 -18.90
N MET A 790 -32.07 8.12 -17.93
CA MET A 790 -33.33 8.45 -17.25
C MET A 790 -33.23 9.77 -16.46
N PHE A 791 -32.10 10.06 -15.83
CA PHE A 791 -31.85 11.33 -15.16
C PHE A 791 -31.93 12.52 -16.14
N LEU A 792 -31.20 12.43 -17.28
CA LEU A 792 -31.18 13.47 -18.31
C LEU A 792 -32.58 13.71 -18.88
N ARG A 793 -33.35 12.65 -19.07
CA ARG A 793 -34.71 12.70 -19.59
C ARG A 793 -35.70 13.26 -18.58
N ASN A 794 -35.71 12.75 -17.35
CA ASN A 794 -36.64 13.15 -16.30
C ASN A 794 -36.45 14.61 -15.85
N LYS A 795 -35.25 15.12 -16.00
CA LYS A 795 -34.91 16.53 -15.72
C LYS A 795 -35.01 17.43 -16.96
N GLU A 796 -35.53 16.93 -18.07
CA GLU A 796 -35.74 17.63 -19.34
C GLU A 796 -34.48 18.33 -19.90
N MET A 797 -33.27 17.92 -19.44
CA MET A 797 -31.99 18.51 -19.88
C MET A 797 -31.66 18.21 -21.34
N ILE A 798 -32.27 17.17 -21.90
CA ILE A 798 -32.22 16.82 -23.34
C ILE A 798 -33.62 16.57 -23.85
N LYS A 799 -34.03 17.31 -24.86
CA LYS A 799 -35.40 17.24 -25.42
C LYS A 799 -35.68 15.94 -26.18
N ASN A 800 -34.81 15.28 -26.77
CA ASN A 800 -35.02 14.01 -27.49
C ASN A 800 -33.74 13.18 -27.38
N PRO A 801 -33.54 12.41 -26.28
CA PRO A 801 -32.33 11.64 -26.09
C PRO A 801 -32.26 10.50 -27.12
N ASP A 802 -31.24 10.55 -27.95
CA ASP A 802 -30.92 9.52 -28.94
C ASP A 802 -29.40 9.38 -29.11
N TYR A 803 -28.98 8.50 -30.03
CA TYR A 803 -27.57 8.25 -30.33
C TYR A 803 -26.83 9.47 -30.94
N THR A 804 -27.52 10.54 -31.29
CA THR A 804 -26.94 11.73 -31.88
C THR A 804 -26.51 12.73 -30.80
N ASN A 805 -27.09 12.61 -29.61
CA ASN A 805 -26.89 13.56 -28.52
C ASN A 805 -26.44 12.92 -27.19
N ILE A 806 -26.47 11.59 -27.07
CA ILE A 806 -25.91 10.88 -25.92
C ILE A 806 -24.92 9.83 -26.41
N GLU A 807 -23.69 9.91 -25.91
CA GLU A 807 -22.67 8.90 -26.09
C GLU A 807 -22.23 8.38 -24.73
N ILE A 808 -22.28 7.05 -24.56
CA ILE A 808 -21.81 6.36 -23.35
C ILE A 808 -20.85 5.26 -23.76
N LYS A 809 -19.67 5.24 -23.16
CA LYS A 809 -18.65 4.23 -23.40
C LYS A 809 -18.20 3.60 -22.07
N ASN A 810 -18.48 2.31 -21.89
CA ASN A 810 -18.07 1.54 -20.73
C ASN A 810 -17.46 0.21 -21.21
N ASP A 811 -16.26 -0.12 -20.70
CA ASP A 811 -15.55 -1.33 -21.06
C ASP A 811 -15.84 -2.48 -20.08
N ASN A 812 -15.81 -3.72 -20.55
CA ASN A 812 -16.04 -4.92 -19.74
C ASN A 812 -14.93 -5.23 -18.75
N LEU A 813 -13.75 -4.68 -18.91
CA LEU A 813 -12.63 -4.83 -18.00
C LEU A 813 -12.45 -3.65 -17.04
N ASP A 814 -13.22 -2.59 -17.25
CA ASP A 814 -13.18 -1.42 -16.39
C ASP A 814 -13.89 -1.70 -15.05
N LEU A 815 -13.11 -1.75 -13.97
CA LEU A 815 -13.63 -1.97 -12.63
C LEU A 815 -14.55 -0.85 -12.14
N VAL A 816 -14.30 0.39 -12.53
CA VAL A 816 -15.11 1.53 -12.11
C VAL A 816 -16.51 1.42 -12.70
N THR A 817 -16.63 1.14 -13.99
CA THR A 817 -17.93 1.00 -14.64
C THR A 817 -18.67 -0.25 -14.21
N ASN A 818 -17.97 -1.36 -14.03
CA ASN A 818 -18.56 -2.64 -13.69
C ASN A 818 -18.94 -2.76 -12.22
N VAL A 819 -18.10 -2.26 -11.32
CA VAL A 819 -18.31 -2.38 -9.87
C VAL A 819 -19.09 -1.19 -9.31
N ALA A 820 -18.69 0.04 -9.62
CA ALA A 820 -19.38 1.23 -9.13
C ALA A 820 -20.60 1.60 -9.97
N GLY A 821 -20.54 1.39 -11.28
CA GLY A 821 -21.59 1.75 -12.23
C GLY A 821 -22.60 0.65 -12.49
N PHE A 822 -22.31 -0.61 -12.15
CA PHE A 822 -23.12 -1.78 -12.53
C PHE A 822 -23.41 -1.84 -14.03
N ASN A 823 -22.46 -1.42 -14.83
CA ASN A 823 -22.49 -1.51 -16.27
C ASN A 823 -21.78 -2.79 -16.70
N GLY A 824 -22.39 -3.59 -17.58
CA GLY A 824 -21.60 -4.45 -18.44
C GLY A 824 -20.93 -3.63 -19.54
N THR A 825 -20.27 -4.27 -20.50
CA THR A 825 -19.83 -3.58 -21.71
C THR A 825 -21.04 -2.90 -22.33
N SER A 826 -21.08 -1.58 -22.24
CA SER A 826 -22.16 -0.80 -22.81
C SER A 826 -21.59 0.33 -23.64
N ILE A 827 -21.94 0.33 -24.92
CA ILE A 827 -21.61 1.41 -25.83
C ILE A 827 -22.92 1.92 -26.42
N VAL A 828 -23.16 3.18 -26.17
CA VAL A 828 -24.20 3.96 -26.80
C VAL A 828 -23.48 4.94 -27.71
N SER A 829 -23.32 4.60 -28.97
CA SER A 829 -22.61 5.43 -29.94
C SER A 829 -23.15 5.12 -31.35
N ARG A 830 -23.00 6.07 -32.28
CA ARG A 830 -23.26 5.86 -33.71
C ARG A 830 -22.34 4.83 -34.38
N ASP A 831 -21.18 4.59 -33.76
CA ASP A 831 -20.14 3.74 -34.32
C ASP A 831 -20.21 2.30 -33.76
N GLU A 832 -20.97 1.43 -34.46
CA GLU A 832 -21.06 0.01 -34.09
C GLU A 832 -19.73 -0.76 -34.27
N LYS A 833 -18.81 -0.29 -35.11
CA LYS A 833 -17.51 -0.93 -35.31
C LYS A 833 -16.56 -0.77 -34.11
N LEU A 834 -16.80 0.21 -33.27
CA LEU A 834 -16.03 0.43 -32.02
C LEU A 834 -16.26 -0.73 -31.02
N GLN A 835 -17.47 -1.33 -31.01
CA GLN A 835 -17.79 -2.48 -30.15
C GLN A 835 -16.94 -3.70 -30.49
N ASP A 836 -16.73 -3.99 -31.77
CA ASP A 836 -15.95 -5.14 -32.21
C ASP A 836 -14.44 -4.93 -31.95
N LYS A 837 -13.96 -3.70 -32.07
CA LYS A 837 -12.58 -3.34 -31.72
C LYS A 837 -12.30 -3.53 -30.24
N ILE A 838 -13.21 -3.12 -29.34
CA ILE A 838 -13.06 -3.28 -27.89
C ILE A 838 -13.15 -4.75 -27.49
N ASN A 839 -14.03 -5.54 -28.13
CA ASN A 839 -14.16 -6.97 -27.80
C ASN A 839 -12.95 -7.81 -28.25
N ASN A 840 -12.18 -7.36 -29.22
CA ASN A 840 -11.09 -8.12 -29.86
C ASN A 840 -9.68 -7.72 -29.44
N ASN A 841 -9.47 -6.60 -28.73
CA ASN A 841 -8.14 -6.04 -28.43
C ASN A 841 -7.90 -5.86 -26.93
N ILE A 842 -7.75 -6.95 -26.17
CA ILE A 842 -7.56 -6.86 -24.73
C ILE A 842 -6.12 -7.15 -24.31
N LYS A 843 -5.38 -6.12 -23.92
CA LYS A 843 -4.11 -6.20 -23.17
C LYS A 843 -4.02 -5.07 -22.17
N TYR A 844 -4.56 -5.26 -20.98
CA TYR A 844 -4.57 -4.13 -20.06
C TYR A 844 -4.17 -4.52 -18.64
N ASP A 845 -3.51 -3.62 -17.95
CA ASP A 845 -3.46 -3.56 -16.51
C ASP A 845 -4.87 -3.26 -15.97
N ILE A 846 -5.08 -3.37 -14.66
CA ILE A 846 -6.40 -3.16 -14.02
C ILE A 846 -7.01 -1.78 -14.34
N TRP A 847 -6.15 -0.77 -14.52
CA TRP A 847 -6.55 0.62 -14.75
C TRP A 847 -6.52 1.06 -16.22
N GLU A 848 -5.86 0.31 -17.09
CA GLU A 848 -5.73 0.64 -18.50
C GLU A 848 -7.07 0.68 -19.25
N PRO A 849 -8.03 -0.26 -19.01
CA PRO A 849 -9.36 -0.15 -19.59
C PRO A 849 -10.10 1.11 -19.19
N HIS A 850 -9.92 1.55 -17.95
CA HIS A 850 -10.54 2.78 -17.44
C HIS A 850 -10.00 4.04 -18.12
N SER A 851 -8.71 4.07 -18.45
CA SER A 851 -8.06 5.20 -19.12
C SER A 851 -8.14 5.16 -20.65
N SER A 852 -8.65 4.09 -21.26
CA SER A 852 -8.63 3.89 -22.71
C SER A 852 -9.79 4.52 -23.49
N TYR A 853 -10.79 5.08 -22.81
CA TYR A 853 -12.00 5.61 -23.44
C TYR A 853 -11.76 6.78 -24.40
N THR A 854 -10.76 7.58 -24.13
CA THR A 854 -10.38 8.73 -24.94
C THR A 854 -9.21 8.43 -25.87
N ALA A 855 -8.40 7.41 -25.54
CA ALA A 855 -7.19 7.09 -26.28
C ALA A 855 -7.41 6.15 -27.47
N GLY A 856 -8.61 5.58 -27.64
CA GLY A 856 -8.78 4.45 -28.54
C GLY A 856 -7.93 3.25 -28.13
N THR A 857 -8.22 2.12 -28.68
CA THR A 857 -7.38 0.93 -28.42
C THR A 857 -5.97 1.15 -28.95
N ARG A 858 -4.97 1.25 -28.10
CA ARG A 858 -3.58 1.14 -28.56
C ARG A 858 -3.38 -0.19 -29.24
N PRO A 859 -2.81 -0.26 -30.44
CA PRO A 859 -2.54 -1.52 -31.10
C PRO A 859 -1.41 -2.22 -30.36
N THR A 860 -1.70 -3.17 -29.52
CA THR A 860 -0.70 -3.98 -28.86
C THR A 860 -1.04 -5.45 -28.97
N SER A 861 -0.10 -6.17 -29.55
CA SER A 861 0.10 -7.62 -29.65
C SER A 861 -0.89 -8.55 -28.95
N LYS A 862 -1.27 -9.64 -29.63
CA LYS A 862 -2.12 -10.78 -29.26
C LYS A 862 -2.15 -11.13 -27.77
N ILE A 863 -3.34 -11.13 -27.20
CA ILE A 863 -3.56 -11.25 -25.76
C ILE A 863 -3.69 -12.70 -25.34
N LYS A 864 -3.02 -12.96 -24.21
CA LYS A 864 -3.37 -14.03 -23.28
C LYS A 864 -4.06 -13.40 -22.08
N TYR A 865 -5.32 -13.73 -21.83
CA TYR A 865 -6.01 -13.35 -20.59
C TYR A 865 -5.15 -13.73 -19.39
N ARG A 866 -4.89 -12.80 -18.51
CA ARG A 866 -4.27 -13.13 -17.21
C ARG A 866 -5.36 -13.79 -16.35
N ALA A 867 -5.01 -14.81 -15.59
CA ALA A 867 -5.96 -15.60 -14.80
C ALA A 867 -6.88 -14.76 -13.88
N TRP A 868 -6.46 -13.57 -13.46
CA TRP A 868 -7.27 -12.66 -12.66
C TRP A 868 -8.35 -11.89 -13.46
N GLN A 869 -8.28 -11.86 -14.79
CA GLN A 869 -9.27 -11.18 -15.65
C GLN A 869 -10.52 -12.04 -15.88
N LEU A 870 -10.40 -13.35 -15.70
CA LEU A 870 -11.52 -14.29 -15.88
C LEU A 870 -12.73 -13.98 -14.97
N PRO A 871 -12.58 -13.61 -13.69
CA PRO A 871 -13.71 -13.21 -12.86
C PRO A 871 -14.43 -11.97 -13.38
N LEU A 872 -13.70 -10.97 -13.92
CA LEU A 872 -14.29 -9.74 -14.47
C LEU A 872 -15.15 -10.01 -15.71
N ILE A 873 -14.72 -10.97 -16.54
CA ILE A 873 -15.51 -11.42 -17.70
C ILE A 873 -16.79 -12.12 -17.24
N GLY A 874 -16.75 -12.86 -16.15
CA GLY A 874 -17.91 -13.48 -15.52
C GLY A 874 -18.90 -12.43 -14.98
N ILE A 875 -18.39 -11.39 -14.34
CA ILE A 875 -19.16 -10.25 -13.84
C ILE A 875 -19.81 -9.50 -15.03
N ASP A 876 -19.05 -9.24 -16.09
CA ASP A 876 -19.55 -8.58 -17.29
C ASP A 876 -20.77 -9.32 -17.91
N LYS A 877 -20.71 -10.64 -17.99
CA LYS A 877 -21.86 -11.43 -18.49
C LYS A 877 -23.13 -11.27 -17.66
N ILE A 878 -22.98 -11.10 -16.34
CA ILE A 878 -24.11 -10.85 -15.43
C ILE A 878 -24.60 -9.40 -15.60
N LEU A 879 -23.69 -8.46 -15.69
CA LEU A 879 -24.00 -7.03 -15.78
C LEU A 879 -24.55 -6.63 -17.16
N ARG A 880 -24.29 -7.38 -18.22
CA ARG A 880 -24.94 -7.19 -19.55
C ARG A 880 -26.45 -7.36 -19.52
N LEU A 881 -27.01 -7.98 -18.47
CA LEU A 881 -28.47 -8.00 -18.25
C LEU A 881 -29.05 -6.60 -18.00
N PHE A 882 -28.20 -5.62 -17.67
CA PHE A 882 -28.54 -4.22 -17.46
C PHE A 882 -28.15 -3.32 -18.63
N ASN A 883 -27.91 -3.89 -19.83
CA ASN A 883 -27.42 -3.17 -20.99
C ASN A 883 -28.44 -2.15 -21.47
N PRO A 884 -28.06 -0.88 -21.68
CA PRO A 884 -28.96 0.18 -22.14
C PRO A 884 -29.38 0.06 -23.62
N LYS A 885 -28.86 -0.88 -24.42
CA LYS A 885 -29.23 -1.04 -25.84
C LYS A 885 -30.74 -1.13 -26.06
N GLU A 886 -31.46 -1.79 -25.15
CA GLU A 886 -32.93 -1.88 -25.22
C GLU A 886 -33.64 -0.54 -25.02
N TYR A 887 -32.97 0.47 -24.48
CA TYR A 887 -33.52 1.81 -24.23
C TYR A 887 -33.38 2.75 -25.41
N PHE A 888 -32.56 2.42 -26.39
CA PHE A 888 -32.37 3.18 -27.62
C PHE A 888 -32.95 2.50 -28.86
N ASP A 889 -33.71 1.45 -28.68
CA ASP A 889 -34.41 0.83 -29.78
C ASP A 889 -35.47 1.84 -30.34
N LYS A 890 -35.31 2.23 -31.62
CA LYS A 890 -36.08 3.30 -32.25
C LYS A 890 -37.59 3.07 -32.14
N GLU A 891 -38.05 1.82 -32.06
CA GLU A 891 -39.47 1.46 -31.95
C GLU A 891 -40.01 1.65 -30.52
N LYS A 892 -39.19 1.49 -29.50
CA LYS A 892 -39.58 1.62 -28.08
C LYS A 892 -39.53 3.06 -27.55
N TYR A 893 -38.77 3.93 -28.15
CA TYR A 893 -38.48 5.30 -27.67
C TYR A 893 -38.88 6.40 -28.64
N ASN A 894 -39.79 6.12 -29.57
CA ASN A 894 -40.41 7.16 -30.32
C ASN A 894 -41.40 7.93 -29.41
N PRO A 895 -41.15 9.24 -29.10
CA PRO A 895 -41.96 10.00 -28.15
C PRO A 895 -43.43 10.13 -28.57
N THR A 896 -43.77 9.80 -29.80
CA THR A 896 -45.16 9.76 -30.29
C THR A 896 -45.91 8.47 -29.92
N ILE A 897 -45.23 7.40 -29.59
CA ILE A 897 -45.82 6.09 -29.28
C ILE A 897 -45.99 5.90 -27.74
N ASN A 898 -45.16 6.52 -26.92
CA ASN A 898 -45.11 6.28 -25.47
C ASN A 898 -45.94 7.24 -24.60
N LYS A 899 -46.69 8.19 -25.14
CA LYS A 899 -47.64 8.97 -24.36
C LYS A 899 -48.79 8.16 -23.77
N GLY A 900 -48.96 6.92 -24.24
CA GLY A 900 -50.01 6.00 -23.73
C GLY A 900 -49.51 4.96 -22.71
N ALA A 901 -48.18 4.76 -22.54
CA ALA A 901 -47.68 3.72 -21.63
C ALA A 901 -47.31 4.28 -20.23
N ASP A 902 -47.06 5.58 -20.10
CA ASP A 902 -46.75 6.21 -18.81
C ASP A 902 -47.95 6.44 -17.87
N GLU A 903 -49.21 6.28 -18.38
CA GLU A 903 -50.40 6.39 -17.52
C GLU A 903 -50.75 5.07 -16.80
N ASN A 904 -50.22 3.94 -17.22
CA ASN A 904 -50.50 2.63 -16.59
C ASN A 904 -49.50 2.16 -15.52
N ASP A 905 -48.34 2.78 -15.43
CA ASP A 905 -47.32 2.46 -14.40
C ASP A 905 -47.44 3.32 -13.12
N LYS A 906 -48.52 4.18 -13.04
CA LYS A 906 -48.84 4.95 -11.83
C LYS A 906 -50.03 4.36 -11.04
N LYS A 907 -50.37 3.09 -11.24
CA LYS A 907 -51.29 2.37 -10.37
C LYS A 907 -50.70 1.21 -9.63
#